data_66f59a05d45593d832ad7e3d6b15db7a
#
_entry.id   66f59a05d45593d832ad7e3d6b15db7a
#
_cell.length_a   1.000
_cell.length_b   1.000
_cell.length_c   1.000
_cell.angle_alpha   90.00
_cell.angle_beta   90.00
_cell.angle_gamma   90.00
#
_symmetry.space_group_name_H-M   'P 1'
#
loop_
_entity.id
_entity.type
_entity.pdbx_description
1 polymer ?
#
loop_
_entity_poly.entity_id
_entity_poly.type
_entity_poly.pdbx_seq_one_letter_code
_entity_poly.pdbx_strand_id
1 'polypeptide(L)'
;HPRLGAQAAMLDSRHDAPASQAAVSDPRPVPSPVPIGAQVTQLGIDVVCATVRAARWLVVVLTLATVLHGLGWGAMPRTSWAFLAVGLLVGWTPVGQIGLSVLVSRVCLRGLRPGTYPRAGRVHLSVWGCEKFAESIGATSMMSAPWMLNYARWLGASVGRGVDMHAVPPVTGMLTLGGGAAIEPEVDLSGHWVEGEEFHVGHVRVASHASIGARSILLPGASVGKGAVVSAGSAVHGLVPAGQVWAGSPASPSSARKVVGEWPDHRPVRARWWVAVYAVTGILLSFLPIIGFLPALWLLLRPSRDVDVLGSALPATLALTPLATIVGMLGFALVVLVVVRLCAIGVREGHHAVRSRVGWQIWITERTLDMARTLLFPIYASQLTPWWLRLLGADVGRGVEASTVLLLPCMTKIGDGAFLADDTLVASYDLRGGWMRVGRARVGKRAFLGNSGMAAAGRKVPKDGLVAVLSAAPHKSKSGTSWLGSPPVKLRRIATESVDERTYSPTPILRVYRGLVEVCRLVPVVCSVALGVLVAYAFVALAAFGLPAALLLGGVVVLGAGAIAAVVTSLAKWLIIRRIAVSEHPLWSAFVWLNELSDTFVEMLAGPWFAWAATGSPTITVWLRSLGARIGRGVWCETYWLPEADLVRLADGASVGRGCVVQTHLFHDRVMSLDTVTLGVGATLGPNSVVLPAARIGTGASVGPASLVLRGEDVPDGTRWVGNPIAPWDSDDHA
;
A
#
# COMPACT_ATOMS: atom_id res chain seq x y z
N HIS A 1 -5.33 22.72 -30.05
CA HIS A 1 -5.61 23.18 -28.66
C HIS A 1 -4.40 23.93 -28.11
N PRO A 2 -4.49 25.27 -27.81
CA PRO A 2 -3.34 26.09 -27.40
C PRO A 2 -2.71 25.71 -26.05
N ARG A 3 -3.31 24.81 -25.31
CA ARG A 3 -2.84 24.37 -23.97
C ARG A 3 -1.82 23.22 -24.00
N LEU A 4 -1.82 22.39 -25.04
CA LEU A 4 -0.82 21.35 -25.26
C LEU A 4 0.51 21.94 -25.74
N GLY A 5 0.46 23.04 -26.49
CA GLY A 5 1.66 23.73 -27.01
C GLY A 5 2.54 24.34 -25.93
N ALA A 6 1.98 24.77 -24.78
CA ALA A 6 2.77 25.36 -23.70
C ALA A 6 3.48 24.29 -22.81
N GLN A 7 2.92 23.10 -22.73
CA GLN A 7 3.58 21.94 -22.09
C GLN A 7 4.62 21.32 -23.02
N ALA A 8 4.32 21.23 -24.32
CA ALA A 8 5.27 20.84 -25.35
C ALA A 8 6.46 21.81 -25.42
N ALA A 9 6.24 23.12 -25.41
CA ALA A 9 7.32 24.11 -25.41
C ALA A 9 8.24 24.07 -24.19
N MET A 10 7.79 23.53 -23.08
CA MET A 10 8.61 23.32 -21.88
C MET A 10 9.42 22.01 -21.95
N LEU A 11 8.93 21.04 -22.69
CA LEU A 11 9.65 19.81 -23.07
C LEU A 11 10.62 20.12 -24.23
N ASP A 12 10.22 20.91 -25.21
CA ASP A 12 11.04 21.34 -26.32
C ASP A 12 12.25 22.18 -25.91
N SER A 13 12.16 23.00 -24.86
CA SER A 13 13.33 23.72 -24.33
C SER A 13 14.39 22.82 -23.67
N ARG A 14 14.09 21.54 -23.46
CA ARG A 14 15.07 20.49 -23.13
C ARG A 14 15.50 19.69 -24.37
N HIS A 15 14.78 19.79 -25.49
CA HIS A 15 15.08 19.12 -26.76
C HIS A 15 16.02 19.89 -27.66
N ASP A 16 16.40 21.13 -27.32
CA ASP A 16 17.49 21.87 -28.00
C ASP A 16 18.91 21.38 -27.64
N ALA A 17 19.05 20.43 -26.72
CA ALA A 17 20.19 19.53 -26.77
C ALA A 17 20.00 18.65 -28.03
N PRO A 18 21.00 18.51 -28.95
CA PRO A 18 20.86 17.68 -30.11
C PRO A 18 20.30 16.33 -29.66
N ALA A 19 19.17 15.94 -30.23
CA ALA A 19 18.64 14.61 -30.01
C ALA A 19 19.78 13.67 -30.38
N SER A 20 20.53 13.26 -29.38
CA SER A 20 21.34 12.06 -29.46
C SER A 20 20.34 11.04 -30.00
N GLN A 21 20.54 10.60 -31.23
CA GLN A 21 19.79 9.50 -31.77
C GLN A 21 19.86 8.46 -30.73
N ALA A 22 18.75 8.32 -29.95
CA ALA A 22 18.61 7.27 -28.96
C ALA A 22 19.02 6.01 -29.71
N ALA A 23 20.15 5.46 -29.35
CA ALA A 23 20.68 4.31 -30.02
C ALA A 23 19.53 3.31 -30.04
N VAL A 24 19.01 3.06 -31.24
CA VAL A 24 18.05 1.99 -31.47
C VAL A 24 18.84 0.74 -31.11
N SER A 25 18.82 0.43 -29.80
CA SER A 25 19.33 -0.84 -29.33
C SER A 25 18.58 -1.91 -30.11
N ASP A 26 19.30 -2.92 -30.58
CA ASP A 26 18.73 -4.05 -31.31
C ASP A 26 17.33 -4.39 -30.77
N PRO A 27 16.32 -4.53 -31.64
CA PRO A 27 14.95 -4.68 -31.21
C PRO A 27 14.85 -5.87 -30.27
N ARG A 28 14.65 -5.60 -28.99
CA ARG A 28 14.47 -6.65 -28.00
C ARG A 28 13.25 -7.48 -28.39
N PRO A 29 13.29 -8.81 -28.20
CA PRO A 29 12.13 -9.64 -28.47
C PRO A 29 10.94 -9.13 -27.61
N VAL A 30 9.80 -8.94 -28.26
CA VAL A 30 8.56 -8.53 -27.57
C VAL A 30 8.18 -9.64 -26.59
N PRO A 31 8.02 -9.32 -25.29
CA PRO A 31 7.72 -10.30 -24.29
C PRO A 31 6.46 -11.11 -24.57
N SER A 32 6.58 -12.42 -24.44
CA SER A 32 5.49 -13.37 -24.69
C SER A 32 4.46 -13.36 -23.54
N PRO A 33 3.19 -13.73 -23.78
CA PRO A 33 2.22 -13.96 -22.74
C PRO A 33 2.67 -15.00 -21.69
N VAL A 34 2.34 -14.80 -20.42
CA VAL A 34 2.63 -15.78 -19.36
C VAL A 34 2.09 -17.16 -19.74
N PRO A 35 2.92 -18.22 -19.76
CA PRO A 35 2.53 -19.57 -20.16
C PRO A 35 1.37 -20.14 -19.31
N ILE A 36 0.48 -20.93 -19.90
CA ILE A 36 -0.65 -21.55 -19.18
C ILE A 36 -0.17 -22.41 -18.00
N GLY A 37 0.95 -23.15 -18.15
CA GLY A 37 1.52 -23.95 -17.07
C GLY A 37 1.91 -23.11 -15.84
N ALA A 38 2.44 -21.90 -16.06
CA ALA A 38 2.73 -20.94 -14.99
C ALA A 38 1.44 -20.44 -14.32
N GLN A 39 0.41 -20.12 -15.12
CA GLN A 39 -0.90 -19.70 -14.61
C GLN A 39 -1.55 -20.77 -13.74
N VAL A 40 -1.51 -22.04 -14.15
CA VAL A 40 -1.99 -23.17 -13.35
C VAL A 40 -1.20 -23.31 -12.04
N THR A 41 0.12 -23.11 -12.08
CA THR A 41 0.96 -23.12 -10.87
C THR A 41 0.58 -21.99 -9.91
N GLN A 42 0.31 -20.79 -10.44
CA GLN A 42 -0.17 -19.65 -9.64
C GLN A 42 -1.51 -19.96 -8.95
N LEU A 43 -2.47 -20.53 -9.67
CA LEU A 43 -3.75 -20.97 -9.09
C LEU A 43 -3.55 -22.02 -7.98
N GLY A 44 -2.63 -22.96 -8.16
CA GLY A 44 -2.26 -23.93 -7.11
C GLY A 44 -1.71 -23.24 -5.85
N ILE A 45 -0.85 -22.25 -6.02
CA ILE A 45 -0.31 -21.44 -4.90
C ILE A 45 -1.43 -20.66 -4.22
N ASP A 46 -2.35 -20.05 -4.98
CA ASP A 46 -3.51 -19.31 -4.44
C ASP A 46 -4.40 -20.23 -3.58
N VAL A 47 -4.66 -21.46 -4.03
CA VAL A 47 -5.42 -22.46 -3.25
C VAL A 47 -4.70 -22.80 -1.93
N VAL A 48 -3.40 -23.03 -1.96
CA VAL A 48 -2.61 -23.29 -0.74
C VAL A 48 -2.68 -22.08 0.21
N CYS A 49 -2.47 -20.88 -0.29
CA CYS A 49 -2.54 -19.64 0.50
C CYS A 49 -3.96 -19.41 1.08
N ALA A 50 -5.00 -19.69 0.31
CA ALA A 50 -6.39 -19.61 0.78
C ALA A 50 -6.66 -20.62 1.90
N THR A 51 -6.14 -21.86 1.76
CA THR A 51 -6.26 -22.91 2.80
C THR A 51 -5.56 -22.50 4.09
N VAL A 52 -4.37 -21.93 3.99
CA VAL A 52 -3.64 -21.40 5.17
C VAL A 52 -4.42 -20.28 5.85
N ARG A 53 -4.96 -19.33 5.09
CA ARG A 53 -5.82 -18.28 5.64
C ARG A 53 -7.07 -18.82 6.29
N ALA A 54 -7.74 -19.77 5.63
CA ALA A 54 -8.91 -20.45 6.17
C ALA A 54 -8.59 -21.16 7.49
N ALA A 55 -7.50 -21.93 7.56
CA ALA A 55 -7.08 -22.61 8.77
C ALA A 55 -6.84 -21.64 9.94
N ARG A 56 -6.22 -20.48 9.67
CA ARG A 56 -6.04 -19.43 10.70
C ARG A 56 -7.36 -18.92 11.25
N TRP A 57 -8.30 -18.53 10.37
CA TRP A 57 -9.59 -18.01 10.80
C TRP A 57 -10.48 -19.09 11.41
N LEU A 58 -10.40 -20.33 10.91
CA LEU A 58 -11.09 -21.50 11.51
C LEU A 58 -10.70 -21.66 12.97
N VAL A 59 -9.40 -21.57 13.31
CA VAL A 59 -8.91 -21.65 14.69
C VAL A 59 -9.54 -20.56 15.57
N VAL A 60 -9.65 -19.33 15.07
CA VAL A 60 -10.29 -18.22 15.80
C VAL A 60 -11.78 -18.49 16.03
N VAL A 61 -12.50 -18.91 14.98
CA VAL A 61 -13.93 -19.22 15.05
C VAL A 61 -14.18 -20.37 16.04
N LEU A 62 -13.40 -21.45 15.97
CA LEU A 62 -13.52 -22.59 16.87
C LEU A 62 -13.11 -22.27 18.31
N THR A 63 -12.14 -21.36 18.50
CA THR A 63 -11.79 -20.86 19.84
C THR A 63 -12.98 -20.12 20.45
N LEU A 64 -13.56 -19.19 19.70
CA LEU A 64 -14.75 -18.45 20.13
C LEU A 64 -15.92 -19.42 20.42
N ALA A 65 -16.21 -20.36 19.50
CA ALA A 65 -17.26 -21.34 19.70
C ALA A 65 -17.05 -22.19 20.95
N THR A 66 -15.81 -22.65 21.21
CA THR A 66 -15.47 -23.44 22.41
C THR A 66 -15.63 -22.65 23.71
N VAL A 67 -15.26 -21.36 23.70
CA VAL A 67 -15.47 -20.44 24.83
C VAL A 67 -16.97 -20.26 25.09
N LEU A 68 -17.75 -19.99 24.06
CA LEU A 68 -19.21 -19.81 24.16
C LEU A 68 -19.91 -21.08 24.64
N HIS A 69 -19.47 -22.26 24.16
CA HIS A 69 -19.95 -23.55 24.67
C HIS A 69 -19.72 -23.68 26.19
N GLY A 70 -18.49 -23.28 26.66
CA GLY A 70 -18.18 -23.28 28.10
C GLY A 70 -19.01 -22.28 28.92
N LEU A 71 -19.59 -21.26 28.26
CA LEU A 71 -20.53 -20.29 28.85
C LEU A 71 -21.99 -20.74 28.77
N GLY A 72 -22.26 -21.99 28.34
CA GLY A 72 -23.60 -22.58 28.28
C GLY A 72 -24.34 -22.41 26.94
N TRP A 73 -23.66 -22.04 25.86
CA TRP A 73 -24.26 -21.97 24.53
C TRP A 73 -24.24 -23.35 23.85
N GLY A 74 -25.33 -24.11 24.01
CA GLY A 74 -25.38 -25.53 23.62
C GLY A 74 -25.14 -25.84 22.17
N ALA A 75 -25.57 -24.96 21.26
CA ALA A 75 -25.40 -25.14 19.82
C ALA A 75 -23.94 -24.94 19.33
N MET A 76 -23.03 -24.41 20.17
CA MET A 76 -21.65 -24.16 19.78
C MET A 76 -20.79 -25.42 19.90
N PRO A 77 -19.96 -25.78 18.89
CA PRO A 77 -19.12 -26.96 18.96
C PRO A 77 -18.00 -26.78 19.98
N ARG A 78 -17.64 -27.87 20.64
CA ARG A 78 -16.47 -27.95 21.53
C ARG A 78 -15.29 -28.55 20.76
N THR A 79 -14.16 -27.84 20.80
CA THR A 79 -12.90 -28.29 20.19
C THR A 79 -11.83 -28.43 21.27
N SER A 80 -10.89 -29.37 21.06
CA SER A 80 -9.77 -29.60 21.99
C SER A 80 -8.95 -28.33 22.22
N TRP A 81 -8.76 -27.94 23.45
CA TRP A 81 -7.92 -26.79 23.81
C TRP A 81 -6.45 -26.94 23.36
N ALA A 82 -5.93 -28.18 23.31
CA ALA A 82 -4.58 -28.42 22.79
C ALA A 82 -4.47 -28.05 21.30
N PHE A 83 -5.46 -28.45 20.49
CA PHE A 83 -5.51 -28.07 19.07
C PHE A 83 -5.62 -26.55 18.89
N LEU A 84 -6.52 -25.91 19.66
CA LEU A 84 -6.71 -24.46 19.60
C LEU A 84 -5.45 -23.70 20.02
N ALA A 85 -4.79 -24.12 21.12
CA ALA A 85 -3.57 -23.50 21.58
C ALA A 85 -2.42 -23.59 20.55
N VAL A 86 -2.24 -24.77 19.95
CA VAL A 86 -1.25 -24.94 18.86
C VAL A 86 -1.62 -24.10 17.65
N GLY A 87 -2.88 -24.10 17.23
CA GLY A 87 -3.37 -23.32 16.10
C GLY A 87 -3.20 -21.81 16.30
N LEU A 88 -3.50 -21.29 17.50
CA LEU A 88 -3.28 -19.90 17.85
C LEU A 88 -1.78 -19.56 17.91
N LEU A 89 -0.97 -20.43 18.51
CA LEU A 89 0.49 -20.25 18.58
C LEU A 89 1.09 -20.16 17.17
N VAL A 90 0.73 -21.07 16.29
CA VAL A 90 1.29 -21.16 14.92
C VAL A 90 0.71 -20.08 14.00
N GLY A 91 -0.60 -19.87 14.02
CA GLY A 91 -1.28 -18.99 13.07
C GLY A 91 -1.34 -17.52 13.48
N TRP A 92 -1.26 -17.18 14.78
CA TRP A 92 -1.57 -15.83 15.27
C TRP A 92 -0.47 -15.21 16.13
N THR A 93 0.58 -15.96 16.49
CA THR A 93 1.74 -15.35 17.15
C THR A 93 2.84 -15.00 16.15
N PRO A 94 3.62 -13.93 16.38
CA PRO A 94 4.77 -13.60 15.54
C PRO A 94 5.76 -14.76 15.38
N VAL A 95 5.92 -15.60 16.42
CA VAL A 95 6.85 -16.75 16.38
C VAL A 95 6.39 -17.79 15.36
N GLY A 96 5.11 -18.17 15.38
CA GLY A 96 4.56 -19.14 14.43
C GLY A 96 4.52 -18.61 13.01
N GLN A 97 4.03 -17.38 12.84
CA GLN A 97 3.92 -16.73 11.51
C GLN A 97 5.30 -16.58 10.84
N ILE A 98 6.27 -16.01 11.56
CA ILE A 98 7.64 -15.83 11.07
C ILE A 98 8.32 -17.20 10.86
N GLY A 99 8.14 -18.12 11.81
CA GLY A 99 8.74 -19.46 11.73
C GLY A 99 8.29 -20.23 10.48
N LEU A 100 6.98 -20.24 10.19
CA LEU A 100 6.43 -20.86 8.97
C LEU A 100 6.88 -20.16 7.70
N SER A 101 6.86 -18.83 7.68
CA SER A 101 7.34 -18.07 6.53
C SER A 101 8.82 -18.36 6.22
N VAL A 102 9.67 -18.40 7.25
CA VAL A 102 11.09 -18.75 7.12
C VAL A 102 11.26 -20.18 6.60
N LEU A 103 10.53 -21.13 7.16
CA LEU A 103 10.59 -22.53 6.75
C LEU A 103 10.27 -22.68 5.25
N VAL A 104 9.14 -22.12 4.82
CA VAL A 104 8.71 -22.18 3.41
C VAL A 104 9.73 -21.50 2.50
N SER A 105 10.18 -20.28 2.85
CA SER A 105 11.18 -19.57 2.07
C SER A 105 12.50 -20.32 1.97
N ARG A 106 13.00 -20.91 3.07
CA ARG A 106 14.24 -21.69 3.08
C ARG A 106 14.16 -22.97 2.26
N VAL A 107 12.99 -23.61 2.22
CA VAL A 107 12.76 -24.82 1.42
C VAL A 107 12.62 -24.49 -0.07
N CYS A 108 11.72 -23.55 -0.40
CA CYS A 108 11.38 -23.24 -1.79
C CYS A 108 12.48 -22.46 -2.52
N LEU A 109 13.27 -21.64 -1.80
CA LEU A 109 14.33 -20.81 -2.38
C LEU A 109 15.74 -21.38 -2.13
N ARG A 110 15.83 -22.67 -1.75
CA ARG A 110 17.12 -23.31 -1.52
C ARG A 110 17.97 -23.28 -2.79
N GLY A 111 19.20 -22.74 -2.67
CA GLY A 111 20.15 -22.65 -3.78
C GLY A 111 19.88 -21.49 -4.74
N LEU A 112 18.94 -20.60 -4.47
CA LEU A 112 18.75 -19.38 -5.24
C LEU A 112 20.02 -18.52 -5.19
N ARG A 113 20.47 -18.04 -6.35
CA ARG A 113 21.64 -17.16 -6.51
C ARG A 113 21.20 -15.84 -7.15
N PRO A 114 21.96 -14.75 -6.95
CA PRO A 114 21.78 -13.55 -7.75
C PRO A 114 21.95 -13.85 -9.24
N GLY A 115 21.10 -13.26 -10.07
CA GLY A 115 21.12 -13.45 -11.53
C GLY A 115 19.80 -13.10 -12.18
N THR A 116 19.75 -13.31 -13.48
CA THR A 116 18.58 -13.11 -14.34
C THR A 116 17.94 -14.45 -14.67
N TYR A 117 16.63 -14.53 -14.52
CA TYR A 117 15.83 -15.74 -14.71
C TYR A 117 14.67 -15.47 -15.65
N PRO A 118 14.07 -16.48 -16.30
CA PRO A 118 12.88 -16.27 -17.12
C PRO A 118 11.69 -15.75 -16.30
N ARG A 119 10.97 -14.77 -16.83
CA ARG A 119 9.68 -14.32 -16.32
C ARG A 119 8.69 -15.49 -16.26
N ALA A 120 7.93 -15.60 -15.18
CA ALA A 120 7.02 -16.72 -14.91
C ALA A 120 7.69 -18.10 -14.90
N GLY A 121 9.02 -18.16 -14.87
CA GLY A 121 9.80 -19.39 -14.68
C GLY A 121 9.75 -19.86 -13.22
N ARG A 122 10.34 -21.03 -12.97
CA ARG A 122 10.33 -21.68 -11.64
C ARG A 122 10.82 -20.75 -10.52
N VAL A 123 11.91 -20.01 -10.76
CA VAL A 123 12.48 -19.09 -9.75
C VAL A 123 11.53 -17.96 -9.44
N HIS A 124 10.99 -17.30 -10.48
CA HIS A 124 10.04 -16.21 -10.31
C HIS A 124 8.79 -16.67 -9.53
N LEU A 125 8.17 -17.78 -9.92
CA LEU A 125 7.00 -18.35 -9.24
C LEU A 125 7.31 -18.77 -7.80
N SER A 126 8.53 -19.28 -7.52
CA SER A 126 8.92 -19.62 -6.15
C SER A 126 9.09 -18.40 -5.26
N VAL A 127 9.70 -17.30 -5.75
CA VAL A 127 9.82 -16.05 -4.99
C VAL A 127 8.45 -15.45 -4.73
N TRP A 128 7.63 -15.29 -5.79
CA TRP A 128 6.26 -14.79 -5.69
C TRP A 128 5.40 -15.63 -4.74
N GLY A 129 5.49 -16.97 -4.81
CA GLY A 129 4.75 -17.88 -3.93
C GLY A 129 5.18 -17.75 -2.46
N CYS A 130 6.47 -17.56 -2.17
CA CYS A 130 6.96 -17.32 -0.82
C CYS A 130 6.46 -15.97 -0.25
N GLU A 131 6.41 -14.92 -1.07
CA GLU A 131 5.86 -13.62 -0.68
C GLU A 131 4.36 -13.74 -0.37
N LYS A 132 3.58 -14.38 -1.25
CA LYS A 132 2.15 -14.65 -1.04
C LYS A 132 1.89 -15.49 0.21
N PHE A 133 2.74 -16.49 0.47
CA PHE A 133 2.64 -17.29 1.68
C PHE A 133 2.93 -16.45 2.94
N ALA A 134 3.99 -15.62 2.93
CA ALA A 134 4.35 -14.74 4.04
C ALA A 134 3.22 -13.74 4.37
N GLU A 135 2.58 -13.17 3.35
CA GLU A 135 1.38 -12.34 3.49
C GLU A 135 0.20 -13.13 4.07
N SER A 136 -0.08 -14.32 3.53
CA SER A 136 -1.20 -15.16 3.94
C SER A 136 -1.14 -15.63 5.39
N ILE A 137 0.08 -15.93 5.88
CA ILE A 137 0.30 -16.28 7.28
C ILE A 137 0.40 -15.05 8.19
N GLY A 138 0.54 -13.83 7.64
CA GLY A 138 0.63 -12.58 8.39
C GLY A 138 2.02 -12.23 8.90
N ALA A 139 3.08 -12.83 8.35
CA ALA A 139 4.46 -12.58 8.78
C ALA A 139 4.93 -11.14 8.53
N THR A 140 4.29 -10.44 7.59
CA THR A 140 4.59 -9.04 7.21
C THR A 140 3.77 -8.00 7.99
N SER A 141 2.77 -8.41 8.76
CA SER A 141 1.79 -7.52 9.41
C SER A 141 2.37 -6.60 10.51
N MET A 142 3.55 -6.92 11.03
CA MET A 142 4.18 -6.22 12.17
C MET A 142 5.46 -5.46 11.75
N MET A 143 5.38 -4.70 10.66
CA MET A 143 6.50 -3.86 10.21
C MET A 143 7.02 -2.93 11.31
N SER A 144 8.30 -2.57 11.24
CA SER A 144 9.00 -1.66 12.18
C SER A 144 9.19 -2.20 13.59
N ALA A 145 8.70 -3.40 13.89
CA ALA A 145 8.96 -4.01 15.18
C ALA A 145 10.40 -4.55 15.29
N PRO A 146 11.03 -4.49 16.47
CA PRO A 146 12.43 -4.91 16.64
C PRO A 146 12.73 -6.36 16.24
N TRP A 147 11.74 -7.26 16.30
CA TRP A 147 11.91 -8.67 15.90
C TRP A 147 11.97 -8.88 14.38
N MET A 148 11.58 -7.89 13.56
CA MET A 148 11.76 -7.97 12.11
C MET A 148 13.22 -8.14 11.71
N LEU A 149 14.16 -7.66 12.52
CA LEU A 149 15.58 -7.94 12.33
C LEU A 149 15.93 -9.43 12.53
N ASN A 150 15.24 -10.12 13.43
CA ASN A 150 15.41 -11.56 13.62
C ASN A 150 14.75 -12.32 12.46
N TYR A 151 13.61 -11.87 11.97
CA TYR A 151 12.99 -12.41 10.76
C TYR A 151 13.96 -12.33 9.57
N ALA A 152 14.56 -11.16 9.33
CA ALA A 152 15.58 -10.99 8.29
C ALA A 152 16.76 -11.98 8.45
N ARG A 153 17.31 -12.12 9.68
CA ARG A 153 18.40 -13.09 9.96
C ARG A 153 17.98 -14.53 9.71
N TRP A 154 16.78 -14.90 10.12
CA TRP A 154 16.27 -16.27 9.91
C TRP A 154 16.01 -16.56 8.43
N LEU A 155 15.65 -15.56 7.62
CA LEU A 155 15.59 -15.69 6.16
C LEU A 155 16.99 -15.86 5.53
N GLY A 156 18.06 -15.42 6.19
CA GLY A 156 19.45 -15.52 5.70
C GLY A 156 20.16 -14.20 5.53
N ALA A 157 19.52 -13.10 5.87
CA ALA A 157 20.15 -11.79 5.78
C ALA A 157 21.26 -11.62 6.83
N SER A 158 22.32 -10.90 6.44
CA SER A 158 23.37 -10.46 7.35
C SER A 158 22.99 -9.11 7.97
N VAL A 159 22.71 -9.10 9.26
CA VAL A 159 22.25 -7.88 9.96
C VAL A 159 23.18 -7.52 11.11
N GLY A 160 23.84 -6.39 11.01
CA GLY A 160 24.77 -5.84 11.99
C GLY A 160 24.10 -5.39 13.29
N ARG A 161 24.94 -4.96 14.24
CA ARG A 161 24.46 -4.43 15.53
C ARG A 161 23.90 -3.00 15.36
N GLY A 162 22.80 -2.71 16.04
CA GLY A 162 22.28 -1.35 16.11
C GLY A 162 21.59 -0.87 14.83
N VAL A 163 21.13 -1.77 13.99
CA VAL A 163 20.29 -1.46 12.82
C VAL A 163 18.89 -1.08 13.27
N ASP A 164 18.31 -0.07 12.64
CA ASP A 164 16.89 0.28 12.72
C ASP A 164 16.26 0.06 11.36
N MET A 165 15.31 -0.90 11.26
CA MET A 165 14.67 -1.28 10.00
C MET A 165 13.16 -1.17 10.15
N HIS A 166 12.58 -0.22 9.43
CA HIS A 166 11.14 0.02 9.38
C HIS A 166 10.53 -0.44 8.05
N ALA A 167 11.15 -1.41 7.41
CA ALA A 167 10.75 -2.04 6.16
C ALA A 167 10.63 -3.56 6.30
N VAL A 168 9.95 -4.21 5.33
CA VAL A 168 9.85 -5.68 5.28
C VAL A 168 11.13 -6.25 4.69
N PRO A 169 11.76 -7.26 5.32
CA PRO A 169 12.91 -7.93 4.73
C PRO A 169 12.49 -8.82 3.53
N PRO A 170 13.36 -8.98 2.51
CA PRO A 170 13.08 -9.84 1.36
C PRO A 170 13.02 -11.31 1.78
N VAL A 171 12.05 -12.05 1.26
CA VAL A 171 11.90 -13.50 1.47
C VAL A 171 13.09 -14.30 0.97
N THR A 172 13.84 -13.75 0.00
CA THR A 172 15.06 -14.34 -0.53
C THR A 172 16.21 -14.38 0.47
N GLY A 173 16.16 -13.54 1.52
CA GLY A 173 17.26 -13.35 2.46
C GLY A 173 18.51 -12.68 1.87
N MET A 174 18.46 -12.23 0.62
CA MET A 174 19.59 -11.58 -0.07
C MET A 174 19.74 -10.13 0.37
N LEU A 175 20.02 -9.92 1.66
CA LEU A 175 20.12 -8.62 2.28
C LEU A 175 21.31 -8.56 3.23
N THR A 176 22.11 -7.49 3.12
CA THR A 176 23.16 -7.16 4.10
C THR A 176 22.93 -5.76 4.67
N LEU A 177 22.78 -5.67 5.99
CA LEU A 177 22.65 -4.41 6.71
C LEU A 177 23.83 -4.26 7.68
N GLY A 178 24.67 -3.26 7.44
CA GLY A 178 25.82 -2.94 8.27
C GLY A 178 25.42 -2.32 9.61
N GLY A 179 26.32 -2.36 10.59
CA GLY A 179 26.04 -1.86 11.93
C GLY A 179 25.60 -0.39 11.95
N GLY A 180 24.49 -0.08 12.61
CA GLY A 180 23.95 1.28 12.71
C GLY A 180 23.30 1.81 11.43
N ALA A 181 23.02 0.97 10.44
CA ALA A 181 22.22 1.35 9.28
C ALA A 181 20.78 1.68 9.71
N ALA A 182 20.16 2.63 9.01
CA ALA A 182 18.79 3.07 9.26
C ALA A 182 17.97 2.97 7.96
N ILE A 183 16.87 2.23 8.03
CA ILE A 183 15.92 2.03 6.93
C ILE A 183 14.59 2.60 7.35
N GLU A 184 14.10 3.63 6.66
CA GLU A 184 12.84 4.30 6.95
C GLU A 184 11.62 3.50 6.46
N PRO A 185 10.40 3.91 6.82
CA PRO A 185 9.18 3.24 6.39
C PRO A 185 9.01 3.19 4.86
N GLU A 186 8.30 2.14 4.40
CA GLU A 186 7.93 1.94 2.98
C GLU A 186 9.13 1.84 2.02
N VAL A 187 10.33 1.54 2.52
CA VAL A 187 11.49 1.22 1.67
C VAL A 187 11.34 -0.18 1.09
N ASP A 188 11.47 -0.31 -0.22
CA ASP A 188 11.49 -1.60 -0.91
C ASP A 188 12.90 -2.21 -0.89
N LEU A 189 13.06 -3.30 -0.16
CA LEU A 189 14.30 -4.09 -0.01
C LEU A 189 14.23 -5.41 -0.75
N SER A 190 13.20 -5.67 -1.56
CA SER A 190 12.94 -6.98 -2.18
C SER A 190 14.09 -7.47 -3.05
N GLY A 191 14.84 -6.56 -3.67
CA GLY A 191 16.01 -6.90 -4.49
C GLY A 191 15.67 -7.73 -5.72
N HIS A 192 14.43 -7.62 -6.24
CA HIS A 192 14.01 -8.27 -7.48
C HIS A 192 12.92 -7.44 -8.20
N TRP A 193 12.86 -7.61 -9.52
CA TRP A 193 11.78 -7.06 -10.36
C TRP A 193 11.76 -7.75 -11.73
N VAL A 194 10.66 -7.55 -12.46
CA VAL A 194 10.46 -8.08 -13.81
C VAL A 194 10.74 -6.98 -14.83
N GLU A 195 11.58 -7.27 -15.83
CA GLU A 195 11.75 -6.42 -17.03
C GLU A 195 11.59 -7.29 -18.27
N GLY A 196 10.57 -7.02 -19.08
CA GLY A 196 10.30 -7.80 -20.27
C GLY A 196 10.09 -9.29 -19.96
N GLU A 197 10.94 -10.16 -20.50
CA GLU A 197 10.95 -11.60 -20.25
C GLU A 197 11.86 -12.02 -19.08
N GLU A 198 12.51 -11.08 -18.44
CA GLU A 198 13.52 -11.33 -17.45
C GLU A 198 13.03 -11.01 -16.03
N PHE A 199 13.34 -11.88 -15.10
CA PHE A 199 13.17 -11.69 -13.67
C PHE A 199 14.56 -11.53 -13.04
N HIS A 200 14.87 -10.31 -12.64
CA HIS A 200 16.14 -9.97 -12.02
C HIS A 200 16.09 -10.19 -10.51
N VAL A 201 17.08 -10.86 -9.96
CA VAL A 201 17.26 -11.08 -8.51
C VAL A 201 18.67 -10.71 -8.13
N GLY A 202 18.84 -9.88 -7.09
CA GLY A 202 20.16 -9.45 -6.65
C GLY A 202 20.26 -9.25 -5.15
N HIS A 203 21.51 -9.18 -4.68
CA HIS A 203 21.81 -8.95 -3.29
C HIS A 203 21.80 -7.46 -2.98
N VAL A 204 20.95 -7.00 -2.04
CA VAL A 204 20.93 -5.63 -1.56
C VAL A 204 21.90 -5.45 -0.40
N ARG A 205 22.79 -4.45 -0.49
CA ARG A 205 23.79 -4.15 0.53
C ARG A 205 23.66 -2.72 1.04
N VAL A 206 23.48 -2.55 2.34
CA VAL A 206 23.50 -1.25 3.02
C VAL A 206 24.61 -1.30 4.05
N ALA A 207 25.68 -0.53 3.84
CA ALA A 207 26.84 -0.53 4.72
C ALA A 207 26.57 0.19 6.06
N SER A 208 27.53 0.10 6.97
CA SER A 208 27.41 0.66 8.32
C SER A 208 27.11 2.16 8.31
N HIS A 209 26.16 2.57 9.14
CA HIS A 209 25.76 3.99 9.32
C HIS A 209 25.12 4.65 8.09
N ALA A 210 24.80 3.89 7.04
CA ALA A 210 24.04 4.42 5.93
C ALA A 210 22.56 4.59 6.31
N SER A 211 21.90 5.58 5.71
CA SER A 211 20.48 5.87 5.94
C SER A 211 19.72 5.85 4.62
N ILE A 212 18.62 5.12 4.58
CA ILE A 212 17.74 5.00 3.42
C ILE A 212 16.42 5.67 3.77
N GLY A 213 16.06 6.72 3.03
CA GLY A 213 14.86 7.52 3.23
C GLY A 213 13.59 6.78 2.80
N ALA A 214 12.46 7.19 3.36
CA ALA A 214 11.14 6.59 3.13
C ALA A 214 10.79 6.48 1.64
N ARG A 215 10.04 5.42 1.28
CA ARG A 215 9.61 5.16 -0.11
C ARG A 215 10.74 5.02 -1.13
N SER A 216 11.97 4.74 -0.69
CA SER A 216 13.07 4.43 -1.61
C SER A 216 13.06 2.96 -2.03
N ILE A 217 13.57 2.70 -3.24
CA ILE A 217 13.69 1.35 -3.78
C ILE A 217 15.18 1.02 -3.94
N LEU A 218 15.59 -0.15 -3.45
CA LEU A 218 16.92 -0.69 -3.63
C LEU A 218 16.84 -1.86 -4.64
N LEU A 219 17.32 -1.62 -5.85
CA LEU A 219 17.24 -2.57 -6.96
C LEU A 219 18.20 -3.76 -6.80
N PRO A 220 18.02 -4.85 -7.58
CA PRO A 220 18.94 -5.97 -7.58
C PRO A 220 20.40 -5.53 -7.73
N GLY A 221 21.26 -5.95 -6.80
CA GLY A 221 22.67 -5.56 -6.81
C GLY A 221 22.99 -4.20 -6.17
N ALA A 222 22.01 -3.42 -5.75
CA ALA A 222 22.21 -2.12 -5.12
C ALA A 222 23.13 -2.22 -3.89
N SER A 223 24.10 -1.33 -3.81
CA SER A 223 25.08 -1.25 -2.72
C SER A 223 25.21 0.19 -2.23
N VAL A 224 24.86 0.43 -0.97
CA VAL A 224 24.96 1.76 -0.34
C VAL A 224 26.16 1.78 0.60
N GLY A 225 27.12 2.66 0.33
CA GLY A 225 28.39 2.77 1.05
C GLY A 225 28.26 3.27 2.48
N LYS A 226 29.33 3.10 3.26
CA LYS A 226 29.38 3.48 4.69
C LYS A 226 29.04 4.97 4.88
N GLY A 227 28.06 5.24 5.75
CA GLY A 227 27.63 6.61 6.09
C GLY A 227 26.97 7.37 4.95
N ALA A 228 26.66 6.72 3.82
CA ALA A 228 25.92 7.35 2.74
C ALA A 228 24.44 7.55 3.11
N VAL A 229 23.83 8.52 2.47
CA VAL A 229 22.41 8.89 2.69
C VAL A 229 21.67 8.83 1.38
N VAL A 230 20.62 8.03 1.32
CA VAL A 230 19.67 7.99 0.21
C VAL A 230 18.44 8.78 0.64
N SER A 231 18.06 9.79 -0.12
CA SER A 231 16.90 10.64 0.15
C SER A 231 15.60 9.87 -0.07
N ALA A 232 14.53 10.29 0.60
CA ALA A 232 13.20 9.69 0.43
C ALA A 232 12.74 9.70 -1.06
N GLY A 233 12.04 8.63 -1.49
CA GLY A 233 11.52 8.48 -2.85
C GLY A 233 12.59 8.30 -3.92
N SER A 234 13.74 7.71 -3.58
CA SER A 234 14.84 7.47 -4.51
C SER A 234 14.89 6.02 -4.99
N ALA A 235 15.32 5.79 -6.23
CA ALA A 235 15.60 4.46 -6.77
C ALA A 235 17.10 4.26 -6.94
N VAL A 236 17.67 3.34 -6.16
CA VAL A 236 19.11 3.07 -6.16
C VAL A 236 19.42 1.93 -7.12
N HIS A 237 20.19 2.24 -8.16
CA HIS A 237 20.83 1.32 -9.08
C HIS A 237 22.33 1.27 -8.78
N GLY A 238 22.91 0.09 -8.67
CA GLY A 238 24.36 -0.04 -8.50
C GLY A 238 24.92 0.52 -7.19
N LEU A 239 26.01 1.26 -7.24
CA LEU A 239 26.82 1.69 -6.09
C LEU A 239 26.57 3.14 -5.71
N VAL A 240 26.16 3.38 -4.47
CA VAL A 240 26.21 4.69 -3.81
C VAL A 240 27.51 4.78 -3.01
N PRO A 241 28.47 5.67 -3.34
CA PRO A 241 29.73 5.78 -2.64
C PRO A 241 29.60 6.19 -1.16
N ALA A 242 30.60 5.81 -0.36
CA ALA A 242 30.60 6.11 1.07
C ALA A 242 30.56 7.62 1.37
N GLY A 243 29.75 8.00 2.36
CA GLY A 243 29.61 9.37 2.84
C GLY A 243 28.91 10.35 1.90
N GLN A 244 28.42 9.89 0.76
CA GLN A 244 27.69 10.74 -0.20
C GLN A 244 26.18 10.78 0.11
N VAL A 245 25.54 11.84 -0.36
CA VAL A 245 24.07 11.99 -0.37
C VAL A 245 23.57 11.82 -1.79
N TRP A 246 22.67 10.86 -1.98
CA TRP A 246 22.09 10.55 -3.27
C TRP A 246 20.58 10.74 -3.24
N ALA A 247 20.00 11.19 -4.33
CA ALA A 247 18.56 11.44 -4.46
C ALA A 247 18.11 11.24 -5.90
N GLY A 248 16.85 10.90 -6.07
CA GLY A 248 16.21 10.81 -7.38
C GLY A 248 15.89 9.39 -7.82
N SER A 249 15.20 9.28 -8.94
CA SER A 249 14.98 8.04 -9.67
C SER A 249 15.41 8.28 -11.12
N PRO A 250 16.52 7.66 -11.59
CA PRO A 250 17.51 6.95 -10.78
C PRO A 250 18.23 7.86 -9.80
N ALA A 251 18.70 7.30 -8.68
CA ALA A 251 19.42 8.06 -7.68
C ALA A 251 20.77 8.57 -8.22
N SER A 252 21.07 9.83 -7.98
CA SER A 252 22.31 10.48 -8.39
C SER A 252 22.90 11.34 -7.26
N PRO A 253 24.19 11.74 -7.32
CA PRO A 253 24.80 12.57 -6.31
C PRO A 253 24.04 13.88 -6.12
N SER A 254 23.70 14.18 -4.86
CA SER A 254 22.96 15.39 -4.51
C SER A 254 23.83 16.38 -3.75
N SER A 255 23.80 17.66 -4.14
CA SER A 255 24.43 18.76 -3.41
C SER A 255 23.77 19.05 -2.04
N ALA A 256 22.71 18.35 -1.70
CA ALA A 256 21.90 18.53 -0.49
C ALA A 256 22.61 18.16 0.82
N ARG A 257 23.91 17.88 0.82
CA ARG A 257 24.70 17.55 2.02
C ARG A 257 24.54 18.58 3.16
N LYS A 258 24.30 19.86 2.83
CA LYS A 258 24.02 20.94 3.80
C LYS A 258 22.61 20.94 4.36
N VAL A 259 21.72 20.13 3.81
CA VAL A 259 20.27 20.13 4.10
C VAL A 259 19.87 19.02 5.07
N VAL A 260 20.71 18.01 5.25
CA VAL A 260 20.55 16.99 6.28
C VAL A 260 20.94 17.64 7.61
N GLY A 261 19.99 18.22 8.34
CA GLY A 261 20.22 18.96 9.60
C GLY A 261 21.21 18.29 10.54
N GLU A 262 21.73 19.03 11.50
CA GLU A 262 22.68 18.53 12.50
C GLU A 262 22.03 17.38 13.27
N TRP A 263 22.64 16.21 13.20
CA TRP A 263 22.27 15.06 13.98
C TRP A 263 23.17 14.95 15.22
N PRO A 264 22.68 14.44 16.34
CA PRO A 264 23.53 14.23 17.51
C PRO A 264 24.73 13.33 17.19
N ASP A 265 25.93 13.74 17.56
CA ASP A 265 27.19 13.02 17.27
C ASP A 265 27.32 11.70 18.05
N HIS A 266 26.61 11.60 19.17
CA HIS A 266 26.62 10.41 20.02
C HIS A 266 25.49 9.46 19.68
N ARG A 267 25.68 8.17 19.97
CA ARG A 267 24.63 7.18 19.82
C ARG A 267 23.72 7.17 21.06
N PRO A 268 22.39 7.05 20.87
CA PRO A 268 21.49 6.95 22.00
C PRO A 268 21.67 5.61 22.73
N VAL A 269 21.43 5.62 24.04
CA VAL A 269 21.40 4.40 24.83
C VAL A 269 20.24 3.50 24.38
N ARG A 270 20.54 2.24 24.06
CA ARG A 270 19.55 1.24 23.60
C ARG A 270 19.24 0.26 24.72
N ALA A 271 18.36 0.62 25.61
CA ALA A 271 17.93 -0.29 26.66
C ALA A 271 17.22 -1.54 26.06
N ARG A 272 17.63 -2.73 26.47
CA ARG A 272 17.12 -4.01 25.91
C ARG A 272 15.66 -4.26 26.26
N TRP A 273 15.17 -3.75 27.39
CA TRP A 273 13.81 -3.93 27.83
C TRP A 273 12.77 -3.32 26.86
N TRP A 274 13.17 -2.32 26.04
CA TRP A 274 12.30 -1.81 24.99
C TRP A 274 11.86 -2.89 24.00
N VAL A 275 12.67 -3.90 23.73
CA VAL A 275 12.28 -5.02 22.86
C VAL A 275 11.08 -5.77 23.45
N ALA A 276 11.07 -5.98 24.76
CA ALA A 276 9.93 -6.60 25.44
C ALA A 276 8.69 -5.69 25.43
N VAL A 277 8.86 -4.37 25.62
CA VAL A 277 7.74 -3.40 25.52
C VAL A 277 7.11 -3.43 24.14
N TYR A 278 7.92 -3.37 23.06
CA TYR A 278 7.39 -3.48 21.70
C TYR A 278 6.70 -4.85 21.48
N ALA A 279 7.25 -5.95 22.02
CA ALA A 279 6.66 -7.28 21.86
C ALA A 279 5.28 -7.36 22.52
N VAL A 280 5.18 -6.95 23.78
CA VAL A 280 3.90 -6.92 24.52
C VAL A 280 2.91 -5.99 23.82
N THR A 281 3.34 -4.79 23.44
CA THR A 281 2.48 -3.85 22.73
C THR A 281 2.03 -4.38 21.36
N GLY A 282 2.90 -5.08 20.62
CA GLY A 282 2.53 -5.70 19.36
C GLY A 282 1.43 -6.77 19.52
N ILE A 283 1.52 -7.56 20.58
CA ILE A 283 0.45 -8.50 20.94
C ILE A 283 -0.85 -7.74 21.27
N LEU A 284 -0.77 -6.69 22.10
CA LEU A 284 -1.94 -5.87 22.44
C LEU A 284 -2.56 -5.19 21.20
N LEU A 285 -1.74 -4.68 20.29
CA LEU A 285 -2.22 -4.10 19.04
C LEU A 285 -2.96 -5.12 18.15
N SER A 286 -2.57 -6.40 18.19
CA SER A 286 -3.28 -7.45 17.45
C SER A 286 -4.70 -7.67 17.96
N PHE A 287 -4.96 -7.37 19.25
CA PHE A 287 -6.29 -7.42 19.85
C PHE A 287 -7.09 -6.10 19.70
N LEU A 288 -6.48 -5.04 19.25
CA LEU A 288 -7.13 -3.72 19.14
C LEU A 288 -8.42 -3.75 18.30
N PRO A 289 -8.44 -4.36 17.09
CA PRO A 289 -9.68 -4.50 16.34
C PRO A 289 -10.72 -5.32 17.08
N ILE A 290 -10.31 -6.40 17.76
CA ILE A 290 -11.24 -7.24 18.54
C ILE A 290 -11.91 -6.41 19.62
N ILE A 291 -11.15 -5.63 20.39
CA ILE A 291 -11.69 -4.74 21.46
C ILE A 291 -12.70 -3.76 20.86
N GLY A 292 -12.37 -3.13 19.72
CA GLY A 292 -13.26 -2.17 19.07
C GLY A 292 -14.54 -2.79 18.53
N PHE A 293 -14.46 -4.01 18.00
CA PHE A 293 -15.60 -4.73 17.44
C PHE A 293 -16.36 -5.61 18.45
N LEU A 294 -15.95 -5.69 19.72
CA LEU A 294 -16.64 -6.51 20.76
C LEU A 294 -18.15 -6.24 20.84
N PRO A 295 -18.65 -4.97 20.86
CA PRO A 295 -20.09 -4.74 20.93
C PRO A 295 -20.82 -5.26 19.68
N ALA A 296 -20.23 -5.15 18.50
CA ALA A 296 -20.78 -5.69 17.27
C ALA A 296 -20.80 -7.22 17.27
N LEU A 297 -19.71 -7.85 17.74
CA LEU A 297 -19.62 -9.29 17.88
C LEU A 297 -20.68 -9.82 18.86
N TRP A 298 -20.88 -9.14 19.97
CA TRP A 298 -21.94 -9.50 20.92
C TRP A 298 -23.32 -9.44 20.29
N LEU A 299 -23.62 -8.39 19.47
CA LEU A 299 -24.89 -8.28 18.75
C LEU A 299 -25.09 -9.44 17.77
N LEU A 300 -24.03 -9.80 16.99
CA LEU A 300 -24.09 -10.88 16.01
C LEU A 300 -24.22 -12.26 16.64
N LEU A 301 -23.67 -12.46 17.83
CA LEU A 301 -23.74 -13.72 18.53
C LEU A 301 -25.07 -13.91 19.28
N ARG A 302 -25.76 -12.84 19.67
CA ARG A 302 -26.97 -12.90 20.50
C ARG A 302 -28.04 -13.86 19.97
N PRO A 303 -28.37 -13.94 18.66
CA PRO A 303 -29.35 -14.89 18.16
C PRO A 303 -28.97 -16.37 18.33
N SER A 304 -27.67 -16.66 18.48
CA SER A 304 -27.17 -18.03 18.61
C SER A 304 -27.16 -18.55 20.05
N ARG A 305 -27.62 -17.74 21.03
CA ARG A 305 -27.52 -18.07 22.45
C ARG A 305 -28.48 -19.19 22.85
N ASP A 306 -29.73 -19.05 22.45
CA ASP A 306 -30.84 -19.86 22.95
C ASP A 306 -31.43 -20.79 21.86
N VAL A 307 -30.57 -21.27 20.94
CA VAL A 307 -30.97 -22.19 19.87
C VAL A 307 -30.32 -23.56 20.04
N ASP A 308 -31.04 -24.60 19.69
CA ASP A 308 -30.54 -25.98 19.68
C ASP A 308 -29.69 -26.28 18.44
N VAL A 309 -30.02 -25.66 17.33
CA VAL A 309 -29.33 -25.81 16.05
C VAL A 309 -28.81 -24.45 15.59
N LEU A 310 -27.50 -24.30 15.45
CA LEU A 310 -26.85 -23.04 15.11
C LEU A 310 -27.40 -22.43 13.79
N GLY A 311 -27.70 -23.26 12.80
CA GLY A 311 -28.23 -22.81 11.50
C GLY A 311 -29.54 -22.04 11.59
N SER A 312 -30.39 -22.31 12.59
CA SER A 312 -31.66 -21.58 12.78
C SER A 312 -31.47 -20.12 13.19
N ALA A 313 -30.33 -19.76 13.79
CA ALA A 313 -29.98 -18.39 14.16
C ALA A 313 -29.48 -17.55 12.97
N LEU A 314 -29.09 -18.17 11.85
CA LEU A 314 -28.43 -17.48 10.74
C LEU A 314 -29.26 -16.31 10.14
N PRO A 315 -30.57 -16.44 9.86
CA PRO A 315 -31.36 -15.32 9.34
C PRO A 315 -31.39 -14.12 10.28
N ALA A 316 -31.58 -14.35 11.58
CA ALA A 316 -31.60 -13.30 12.59
C ALA A 316 -30.21 -12.65 12.74
N THR A 317 -29.12 -13.43 12.68
CA THR A 317 -27.75 -12.90 12.70
C THR A 317 -27.49 -12.02 11.48
N LEU A 318 -27.90 -12.46 10.28
CA LEU A 318 -27.74 -11.66 9.05
C LEU A 318 -28.57 -10.36 9.11
N ALA A 319 -29.78 -10.39 9.66
CA ALA A 319 -30.60 -9.20 9.82
C ALA A 319 -29.97 -8.14 10.74
N LEU A 320 -29.10 -8.56 11.69
CA LEU A 320 -28.38 -7.68 12.58
C LEU A 320 -27.08 -7.09 11.99
N THR A 321 -26.63 -7.56 10.83
CA THR A 321 -25.34 -7.12 10.25
C THR A 321 -25.26 -5.61 10.00
N PRO A 322 -26.33 -4.89 9.55
CA PRO A 322 -26.23 -3.44 9.37
C PRO A 322 -25.98 -2.72 10.69
N LEU A 323 -26.72 -3.07 11.73
CA LEU A 323 -26.56 -2.47 13.06
C LEU A 323 -25.19 -2.81 13.66
N ALA A 324 -24.78 -4.08 13.57
CA ALA A 324 -23.47 -4.52 14.05
C ALA A 324 -22.32 -3.81 13.33
N THR A 325 -22.45 -3.56 12.02
CA THR A 325 -21.47 -2.80 11.25
C THR A 325 -21.30 -1.39 11.81
N ILE A 326 -22.40 -0.65 12.02
CA ILE A 326 -22.34 0.71 12.56
C ILE A 326 -21.74 0.73 13.96
N VAL A 327 -22.23 -0.15 14.85
CA VAL A 327 -21.75 -0.25 16.23
C VAL A 327 -20.26 -0.64 16.28
N GLY A 328 -19.83 -1.57 15.42
CA GLY A 328 -18.44 -1.98 15.32
C GLY A 328 -17.52 -0.88 14.80
N MET A 329 -17.92 -0.18 13.75
CA MET A 329 -17.14 0.95 13.22
C MET A 329 -16.99 2.06 14.25
N LEU A 330 -18.07 2.43 14.95
CA LEU A 330 -18.03 3.44 16.01
C LEU A 330 -17.16 2.99 17.19
N GLY A 331 -17.29 1.73 17.63
CA GLY A 331 -16.47 1.16 18.69
C GLY A 331 -14.99 1.15 18.33
N PHE A 332 -14.65 0.71 17.12
CA PHE A 332 -13.27 0.70 16.66
C PHE A 332 -12.72 2.13 16.47
N ALA A 333 -13.50 3.05 15.91
CA ALA A 333 -13.11 4.45 15.78
C ALA A 333 -12.81 5.09 17.15
N LEU A 334 -13.62 4.79 18.18
CA LEU A 334 -13.39 5.25 19.54
C LEU A 334 -12.07 4.70 20.10
N VAL A 335 -11.79 3.42 19.92
CA VAL A 335 -10.55 2.79 20.37
C VAL A 335 -9.33 3.41 19.67
N VAL A 336 -9.38 3.61 18.35
CA VAL A 336 -8.34 4.31 17.58
C VAL A 336 -8.12 5.72 18.12
N LEU A 337 -9.19 6.47 18.33
CA LEU A 337 -9.14 7.83 18.87
C LEU A 337 -8.42 7.87 20.21
N VAL A 338 -8.82 7.01 21.15
CA VAL A 338 -8.22 6.95 22.50
C VAL A 338 -6.74 6.61 22.42
N VAL A 339 -6.36 5.58 21.65
CA VAL A 339 -4.96 5.15 21.53
C VAL A 339 -4.09 6.24 20.92
N VAL A 340 -4.53 6.85 19.80
CA VAL A 340 -3.76 7.89 19.10
C VAL A 340 -3.61 9.14 19.98
N ARG A 341 -4.66 9.57 20.68
CA ARG A 341 -4.62 10.73 21.57
C ARG A 341 -3.71 10.50 22.80
N LEU A 342 -3.75 9.31 23.38
CA LEU A 342 -2.85 8.95 24.48
C LEU A 342 -1.38 8.90 24.01
N CYS A 343 -1.13 8.33 22.82
CA CYS A 343 0.20 8.28 22.23
C CYS A 343 0.75 9.65 21.79
N ALA A 344 -0.11 10.64 21.59
CA ALA A 344 0.33 12.00 21.27
C ALA A 344 0.89 12.78 22.48
N ILE A 345 0.62 12.31 23.72
CA ILE A 345 1.00 13.04 24.95
C ILE A 345 2.51 13.05 25.10
N GLY A 346 3.08 14.27 25.08
CA GLY A 346 4.52 14.50 25.30
C GLY A 346 5.39 14.30 24.06
N VAL A 347 4.81 13.97 22.89
CA VAL A 347 5.54 13.97 21.63
C VAL A 347 5.86 15.40 21.21
N ARG A 348 7.15 15.71 20.99
CA ARG A 348 7.63 17.05 20.63
C ARG A 348 8.55 16.98 19.42
N GLU A 349 8.71 18.11 18.75
CA GLU A 349 9.71 18.24 17.67
C GLU A 349 11.12 18.05 18.21
N GLY A 350 12.01 17.46 17.43
CA GLY A 350 13.42 17.26 17.79
C GLY A 350 13.92 15.84 17.51
N HIS A 351 15.08 15.52 18.07
CA HIS A 351 15.73 14.23 17.96
C HIS A 351 15.39 13.36 19.18
N HIS A 352 14.84 12.19 18.95
CA HIS A 352 14.48 11.21 19.96
C HIS A 352 15.17 9.89 19.65
N ALA A 353 15.57 9.14 20.67
CA ALA A 353 16.07 7.78 20.43
C ALA A 353 14.95 6.91 19.82
N VAL A 354 15.26 6.10 18.80
CA VAL A 354 14.29 5.16 18.20
C VAL A 354 13.71 4.24 19.27
N ARG A 355 14.57 3.72 20.17
CA ARG A 355 14.12 2.90 21.31
C ARG A 355 13.91 3.78 22.53
N SER A 356 12.85 4.57 22.51
CA SER A 356 12.43 5.46 23.59
C SER A 356 10.91 5.50 23.67
N ARG A 357 10.37 6.17 24.69
CA ARG A 357 8.94 6.42 24.84
C ARG A 357 8.36 7.07 23.58
N VAL A 358 9.02 8.11 23.02
CA VAL A 358 8.52 8.81 21.82
C VAL A 358 8.54 7.91 20.60
N GLY A 359 9.64 7.17 20.36
CA GLY A 359 9.71 6.22 19.25
C GLY A 359 8.63 5.14 19.34
N TRP A 360 8.37 4.62 20.54
CA TRP A 360 7.30 3.65 20.80
C TRP A 360 5.91 4.25 20.59
N GLN A 361 5.65 5.48 21.04
CA GLN A 361 4.38 6.17 20.83
C GLN A 361 4.09 6.41 19.34
N ILE A 362 5.09 6.81 18.56
CA ILE A 362 4.97 7.01 17.13
C ILE A 362 4.67 5.67 16.43
N TRP A 363 5.39 4.61 16.78
CA TRP A 363 5.15 3.29 16.21
C TRP A 363 3.72 2.77 16.48
N ILE A 364 3.20 2.93 17.72
CA ILE A 364 1.79 2.58 18.02
C ILE A 364 0.84 3.41 17.17
N THR A 365 1.08 4.71 17.08
CA THR A 365 0.23 5.62 16.29
C THR A 365 0.16 5.19 14.83
N GLU A 366 1.30 4.90 14.19
CA GLU A 366 1.35 4.43 12.81
C GLU A 366 0.58 3.11 12.64
N ARG A 367 0.87 2.10 13.47
CA ARG A 367 0.18 0.79 13.35
C ARG A 367 -1.32 0.90 13.58
N THR A 368 -1.74 1.76 14.53
CA THR A 368 -3.17 2.00 14.80
C THR A 368 -3.84 2.72 13.62
N LEU A 369 -3.18 3.70 13.02
CA LEU A 369 -3.72 4.43 11.86
C LEU A 369 -3.72 3.58 10.58
N ASP A 370 -2.77 2.66 10.40
CA ASP A 370 -2.80 1.70 9.29
C ASP A 370 -4.02 0.79 9.38
N MET A 371 -4.30 0.26 10.58
CA MET A 371 -5.54 -0.50 10.82
C MET A 371 -6.80 0.35 10.60
N ALA A 372 -6.77 1.61 11.03
CA ALA A 372 -7.90 2.52 10.86
C ALA A 372 -8.17 2.83 9.38
N ARG A 373 -7.14 3.08 8.57
CA ARG A 373 -7.31 3.30 7.12
C ARG A 373 -7.96 2.10 6.43
N THR A 374 -7.60 0.89 6.84
CA THR A 374 -8.16 -0.34 6.27
C THR A 374 -9.59 -0.60 6.77
N LEU A 375 -9.81 -0.57 8.10
CA LEU A 375 -11.09 -0.99 8.69
C LEU A 375 -12.15 0.11 8.75
N LEU A 376 -11.75 1.38 8.69
CA LEU A 376 -12.62 2.55 8.67
C LEU A 376 -12.53 3.31 7.34
N PHE A 377 -12.18 2.63 6.26
CA PHE A 377 -12.02 3.23 4.92
C PHE A 377 -13.19 4.14 4.50
N PRO A 378 -14.48 3.84 4.78
CA PRO A 378 -15.58 4.74 4.45
C PRO A 378 -15.49 6.16 5.05
N ILE A 379 -14.72 6.35 6.13
CA ILE A 379 -14.48 7.67 6.73
C ILE A 379 -13.46 8.46 5.89
N TYR A 380 -12.51 7.76 5.25
CA TYR A 380 -11.48 8.37 4.41
C TYR A 380 -12.03 8.74 3.03
N ALA A 381 -11.44 9.71 2.36
CA ALA A 381 -11.94 10.31 1.10
C ALA A 381 -13.41 10.75 1.19
N SER A 382 -13.86 11.26 2.35
CA SER A 382 -15.22 11.70 2.62
C SER A 382 -15.26 13.08 3.28
N GLN A 383 -16.43 13.65 3.40
CA GLN A 383 -16.64 14.89 4.17
C GLN A 383 -16.28 14.71 5.66
N LEU A 384 -16.23 13.47 6.15
CA LEU A 384 -15.86 13.16 7.53
C LEU A 384 -14.35 13.15 7.75
N THR A 385 -13.52 12.96 6.72
CA THR A 385 -12.06 12.87 6.88
C THR A 385 -11.45 14.06 7.63
N PRO A 386 -11.75 15.34 7.28
CA PRO A 386 -11.18 16.48 8.01
C PRO A 386 -11.59 16.51 9.48
N TRP A 387 -12.81 16.11 9.81
CA TRP A 387 -13.27 15.99 11.19
C TRP A 387 -12.56 14.87 11.94
N TRP A 388 -12.43 13.72 11.30
CA TRP A 388 -11.68 12.58 11.82
C TRP A 388 -10.23 12.95 12.15
N LEU A 389 -9.53 13.61 11.24
CA LEU A 389 -8.16 14.05 11.46
C LEU A 389 -8.03 15.08 12.62
N ARG A 390 -9.01 15.98 12.78
CA ARG A 390 -9.05 16.89 13.95
C ARG A 390 -9.25 16.13 15.26
N LEU A 391 -10.16 15.16 15.27
CA LEU A 391 -10.37 14.30 16.45
C LEU A 391 -9.08 13.56 16.81
N LEU A 392 -8.32 13.06 15.84
CA LEU A 392 -7.03 12.42 16.04
C LEU A 392 -5.92 13.39 16.53
N GLY A 393 -6.10 14.68 16.42
CA GLY A 393 -5.18 15.71 16.94
C GLY A 393 -4.41 16.50 15.90
N ALA A 394 -4.76 16.40 14.61
CA ALA A 394 -4.20 17.25 13.57
C ALA A 394 -4.87 18.65 13.56
N ASP A 395 -4.10 19.69 13.25
CA ASP A 395 -4.61 21.06 13.03
C ASP A 395 -5.07 21.17 11.57
N VAL A 396 -6.38 21.02 11.34
CA VAL A 396 -6.98 20.96 10.00
C VAL A 396 -7.93 22.15 9.78
N GLY A 397 -7.69 22.93 8.73
CA GLY A 397 -8.49 24.09 8.33
C GLY A 397 -9.87 23.74 7.78
N ARG A 398 -10.60 24.77 7.35
CA ARG A 398 -11.94 24.63 6.75
C ARG A 398 -11.85 24.27 5.27
N GLY A 399 -12.83 23.51 4.77
CA GLY A 399 -12.93 23.16 3.35
C GLY A 399 -11.75 22.32 2.84
N VAL A 400 -11.04 21.60 3.73
CA VAL A 400 -10.01 20.65 3.38
C VAL A 400 -10.65 19.40 2.80
N GLU A 401 -10.08 18.89 1.71
CA GLU A 401 -10.35 17.55 1.17
C GLU A 401 -9.13 16.69 1.41
N ALA A 402 -9.33 15.51 1.95
CA ALA A 402 -8.24 14.58 2.23
C ALA A 402 -8.71 13.14 2.00
N SER A 403 -7.91 12.39 1.28
CA SER A 403 -8.16 10.98 1.02
C SER A 403 -7.44 10.09 2.05
N THR A 404 -6.76 9.02 1.63
CA THR A 404 -6.04 8.08 2.47
C THR A 404 -4.68 8.62 2.90
N VAL A 405 -4.67 9.58 3.82
CA VAL A 405 -3.43 10.26 4.26
C VAL A 405 -2.71 9.46 5.34
N LEU A 406 -1.41 9.22 5.12
CA LEU A 406 -0.49 8.74 6.15
C LEU A 406 0.10 9.93 6.88
N LEU A 407 -0.17 10.05 8.17
CA LEU A 407 0.29 11.22 8.93
C LEU A 407 0.54 10.92 10.41
N LEU A 408 1.40 11.74 11.01
CA LEU A 408 1.50 11.84 12.46
C LEU A 408 0.61 13.00 12.93
N PRO A 409 -0.60 12.74 13.51
CA PRO A 409 -1.60 13.79 13.70
C PRO A 409 -1.09 14.99 14.50
N CYS A 410 -0.45 14.76 15.63
CA CYS A 410 0.06 15.83 16.51
C CYS A 410 1.17 16.71 15.89
N MET A 411 1.77 16.26 14.76
CA MET A 411 2.82 16.98 14.02
C MET A 411 2.31 17.53 12.68
N THR A 412 1.01 17.45 12.41
CA THR A 412 0.44 17.83 11.11
C THR A 412 -0.43 19.06 11.21
N LYS A 413 -0.16 20.05 10.33
CA LYS A 413 -1.01 21.23 10.12
C LYS A 413 -1.43 21.35 8.67
N ILE A 414 -2.73 21.41 8.41
CA ILE A 414 -3.35 21.50 7.07
C ILE A 414 -4.17 22.81 7.02
N GLY A 415 -3.84 23.70 6.09
CA GLY A 415 -4.50 24.99 5.90
C GLY A 415 -5.84 24.87 5.17
N ASP A 416 -6.65 25.96 5.26
CA ASP A 416 -7.97 26.02 4.63
C ASP A 416 -7.92 25.71 3.14
N GLY A 417 -8.89 24.94 2.67
CA GLY A 417 -9.06 24.62 1.24
C GLY A 417 -7.95 23.76 0.65
N ALA A 418 -7.03 23.21 1.45
CA ALA A 418 -6.02 22.30 0.95
C ALA A 418 -6.64 20.98 0.42
N PHE A 419 -5.94 20.34 -0.50
CA PHE A 419 -6.30 19.05 -1.07
C PHE A 419 -5.14 18.07 -0.89
N LEU A 420 -5.40 16.95 -0.23
CA LEU A 420 -4.45 15.85 -0.05
C LEU A 420 -5.01 14.61 -0.76
N ALA A 421 -4.35 14.21 -1.82
CA ALA A 421 -4.75 13.04 -2.61
C ALA A 421 -4.42 11.72 -1.89
N ASP A 422 -4.67 10.62 -2.56
CA ASP A 422 -4.46 9.29 -2.00
C ASP A 422 -3.00 9.03 -1.62
N ASP A 423 -2.82 8.25 -0.56
CA ASP A 423 -1.54 7.74 -0.11
C ASP A 423 -0.48 8.85 0.15
N THR A 424 -0.91 10.06 0.48
CA THR A 424 0.02 11.16 0.80
C THR A 424 0.68 10.95 2.17
N LEU A 425 2.01 11.16 2.24
CA LEU A 425 2.81 10.99 3.45
C LEU A 425 3.13 12.36 4.09
N VAL A 426 2.53 12.67 5.25
CA VAL A 426 2.67 13.96 5.93
C VAL A 426 3.27 13.79 7.32
N ALA A 427 4.27 14.59 7.67
CA ALA A 427 4.97 14.56 8.96
C ALA A 427 5.57 13.18 9.29
N SER A 428 6.10 12.46 8.28
CA SER A 428 6.95 11.30 8.53
C SER A 428 8.20 11.71 9.30
N TYR A 429 8.84 10.75 9.96
CA TYR A 429 10.11 10.97 10.65
C TYR A 429 11.29 10.55 9.78
N ASP A 430 12.47 11.09 10.08
CA ASP A 430 13.73 10.65 9.49
C ASP A 430 14.49 9.78 10.51
N LEU A 431 15.25 8.77 10.04
CA LEU A 431 16.04 7.87 10.87
C LEU A 431 17.54 7.97 10.56
N ARG A 432 18.38 8.11 11.60
CA ARG A 432 19.83 8.06 11.45
C ARG A 432 20.53 7.68 12.75
N GLY A 433 21.43 6.69 12.69
CA GLY A 433 22.34 6.37 13.80
C GLY A 433 21.66 5.98 15.13
N GLY A 434 20.41 5.54 15.10
CA GLY A 434 19.61 5.24 16.29
C GLY A 434 18.73 6.38 16.77
N TRP A 435 18.82 7.54 16.11
CA TRP A 435 17.97 8.69 16.35
C TRP A 435 16.81 8.73 15.35
N MET A 436 15.68 9.25 15.82
CA MET A 436 14.49 9.59 15.05
C MET A 436 14.30 11.10 15.14
N ARG A 437 14.27 11.78 14.00
CA ARG A 437 13.92 13.19 13.92
C ARG A 437 12.44 13.36 13.67
N VAL A 438 11.75 14.01 14.58
CA VAL A 438 10.34 14.36 14.50
C VAL A 438 10.21 15.85 14.24
N GLY A 439 9.36 16.26 13.31
CA GLY A 439 9.14 17.66 12.99
C GLY A 439 7.78 17.92 12.40
N ARG A 440 7.22 19.12 12.63
CA ARG A 440 5.93 19.49 12.07
C ARG A 440 5.98 19.65 10.57
N ALA A 441 5.06 18.97 9.89
CA ALA A 441 4.78 19.24 8.48
C ALA A 441 3.57 20.18 8.34
N ARG A 442 3.65 21.07 7.34
CA ARG A 442 2.59 22.05 7.09
C ARG A 442 2.17 22.00 5.63
N VAL A 443 0.88 21.78 5.39
CA VAL A 443 0.26 21.94 4.09
C VAL A 443 -0.45 23.29 4.08
N GLY A 444 -0.05 24.19 3.18
CA GLY A 444 -0.54 25.58 3.15
C GLY A 444 -1.99 25.69 2.69
N LYS A 445 -2.56 26.88 2.84
CA LYS A 445 -3.91 27.20 2.37
C LYS A 445 -4.00 26.98 0.86
N ARG A 446 -5.09 26.32 0.38
CA ARG A 446 -5.30 25.95 -1.04
C ARG A 446 -4.13 25.22 -1.69
N ALA A 447 -3.27 24.58 -0.88
CA ALA A 447 -2.20 23.77 -1.41
C ALA A 447 -2.72 22.42 -1.88
N PHE A 448 -2.07 21.85 -2.88
CA PHE A 448 -2.35 20.53 -3.42
C PHE A 448 -1.15 19.60 -3.15
N LEU A 449 -1.41 18.44 -2.57
CA LEU A 449 -0.46 17.35 -2.42
C LEU A 449 -0.98 16.15 -3.21
N GLY A 450 -0.28 15.80 -4.30
CA GLY A 450 -0.67 14.75 -5.23
C GLY A 450 -0.52 13.34 -4.66
N ASN A 451 -1.04 12.35 -5.36
CA ASN A 451 -0.97 10.93 -4.98
C ASN A 451 0.46 10.51 -4.63
N SER A 452 0.61 9.81 -3.51
CA SER A 452 1.92 9.40 -2.99
C SER A 452 2.92 10.55 -2.79
N GLY A 453 2.44 11.79 -2.75
CA GLY A 453 3.25 12.98 -2.49
C GLY A 453 3.71 13.04 -1.03
N MET A 454 4.90 13.59 -0.80
CA MET A 454 5.54 13.57 0.52
C MET A 454 5.80 14.97 1.07
N ALA A 455 5.35 15.21 2.31
CA ALA A 455 5.74 16.36 3.12
C ALA A 455 6.38 15.87 4.42
N ALA A 456 7.67 15.51 4.36
CA ALA A 456 8.44 14.93 5.46
C ALA A 456 8.56 15.86 6.68
N ALA A 457 9.21 15.40 7.75
CA ALA A 457 9.43 16.13 8.99
C ALA A 457 10.04 17.53 8.74
N GLY A 458 9.40 18.56 9.27
CA GLY A 458 9.83 19.95 9.12
C GLY A 458 9.59 20.57 7.74
N ARG A 459 8.93 19.89 6.82
CA ARG A 459 8.65 20.40 5.47
C ARG A 459 7.36 21.21 5.41
N LYS A 460 7.29 22.05 4.36
CA LYS A 460 6.11 22.87 4.10
C LYS A 460 5.74 22.84 2.62
N VAL A 461 4.51 22.41 2.32
CA VAL A 461 3.86 22.70 1.04
C VAL A 461 3.38 24.15 1.11
N PRO A 462 3.78 25.05 0.19
CA PRO A 462 3.45 26.48 0.30
C PRO A 462 1.96 26.74 0.05
N LYS A 463 1.49 27.92 0.50
CA LYS A 463 0.15 28.42 0.17
C LYS A 463 -0.01 28.50 -1.35
N ASP A 464 -1.18 28.12 -1.87
CA ASP A 464 -1.49 28.06 -3.31
C ASP A 464 -0.45 27.27 -4.13
N GLY A 465 0.31 26.38 -3.48
CA GLY A 465 1.35 25.56 -4.09
C GLY A 465 0.87 24.16 -4.42
N LEU A 466 1.67 23.46 -5.21
CA LEU A 466 1.42 22.08 -5.61
C LEU A 466 2.69 21.24 -5.40
N VAL A 467 2.53 20.05 -4.85
CA VAL A 467 3.49 18.96 -4.91
C VAL A 467 2.85 17.86 -5.76
N ALA A 468 3.47 17.50 -6.84
CA ALA A 468 2.92 16.56 -7.82
C ALA A 468 2.90 15.10 -7.30
N VAL A 469 2.37 14.19 -8.11
CA VAL A 469 2.36 12.74 -7.85
C VAL A 469 3.79 12.24 -7.64
N LEU A 470 3.99 11.29 -6.71
CA LEU A 470 5.30 10.71 -6.32
C LEU A 470 6.39 11.73 -5.98
N SER A 471 6.03 12.94 -5.60
CA SER A 471 6.98 14.06 -5.45
C SER A 471 7.18 14.46 -3.99
N ALA A 472 8.34 15.03 -3.69
CA ALA A 472 8.66 15.50 -2.34
C ALA A 472 8.48 17.02 -2.20
N ALA A 473 7.98 17.47 -1.05
CA ALA A 473 7.96 18.89 -0.72
C ALA A 473 9.39 19.44 -0.53
N PRO A 474 9.73 20.61 -1.08
CA PRO A 474 11.06 21.20 -0.96
C PRO A 474 11.34 21.70 0.46
N HIS A 475 12.61 21.96 0.78
CA HIS A 475 13.00 22.57 2.07
C HIS A 475 12.51 24.01 2.23
N LYS A 476 12.60 24.78 1.15
CA LYS A 476 12.18 26.19 1.12
C LYS A 476 11.33 26.40 -0.13
N SER A 477 10.19 27.08 0.00
CA SER A 477 9.28 27.35 -1.10
C SER A 477 8.56 28.66 -0.89
N LYS A 478 8.28 29.37 -1.98
CA LYS A 478 7.44 30.58 -2.01
C LYS A 478 5.99 30.19 -2.28
N SER A 479 5.02 31.02 -1.85
CA SER A 479 3.61 30.85 -2.20
C SER A 479 3.40 30.74 -3.72
N GLY A 480 2.44 29.94 -4.15
CA GLY A 480 2.11 29.75 -5.58
C GLY A 480 3.10 28.92 -6.37
N THR A 481 4.12 28.32 -5.71
CA THR A 481 5.10 27.48 -6.44
C THR A 481 4.67 26.02 -6.49
N SER A 482 4.94 25.37 -7.61
CA SER A 482 4.67 23.94 -7.83
C SER A 482 5.95 23.16 -7.99
N TRP A 483 5.91 21.89 -7.57
CA TRP A 483 7.08 21.04 -7.45
C TRP A 483 6.81 19.63 -7.97
N LEU A 484 7.75 19.09 -8.74
CA LEU A 484 7.70 17.76 -9.34
C LEU A 484 9.00 17.01 -9.01
N GLY A 485 8.85 15.73 -8.71
CA GLY A 485 9.97 14.81 -8.53
C GLY A 485 10.53 14.76 -7.11
N SER A 486 11.48 13.84 -6.92
CA SER A 486 12.30 13.68 -5.73
C SER A 486 13.75 13.43 -6.18
N PRO A 487 14.65 14.43 -6.12
CA PRO A 487 14.51 15.76 -5.51
C PRO A 487 13.52 16.67 -6.24
N PRO A 488 12.85 17.58 -5.52
CA PRO A 488 11.83 18.43 -6.10
C PRO A 488 12.40 19.49 -7.05
N VAL A 489 11.91 19.51 -8.27
CA VAL A 489 12.20 20.53 -9.29
C VAL A 489 10.99 21.45 -9.41
N LYS A 490 11.24 22.75 -9.58
CA LYS A 490 10.16 23.73 -9.71
C LYS A 490 9.39 23.56 -11.02
N LEU A 491 8.07 23.43 -10.90
CA LEU A 491 7.14 23.31 -12.04
C LEU A 491 6.41 24.64 -12.24
N ARG A 492 6.20 25.02 -13.51
CA ARG A 492 5.36 26.16 -13.86
C ARG A 492 3.88 25.71 -13.82
N ARG A 493 3.08 26.31 -12.94
CA ARG A 493 1.66 25.98 -12.82
C ARG A 493 0.85 26.87 -13.75
N ILE A 494 -0.08 26.27 -14.47
CA ILE A 494 -1.15 26.96 -15.19
C ILE A 494 -2.42 26.72 -14.38
N ALA A 495 -3.02 27.77 -13.83
CA ALA A 495 -4.29 27.67 -13.11
C ALA A 495 -5.42 27.30 -14.11
N THR A 496 -6.30 26.41 -13.68
CA THR A 496 -7.49 26.07 -14.45
C THR A 496 -8.65 26.91 -13.94
N GLU A 497 -9.36 27.58 -14.84
CA GLU A 497 -10.61 28.23 -14.49
C GLU A 497 -11.66 27.18 -14.13
N SER A 498 -12.20 27.25 -12.94
CA SER A 498 -13.23 26.32 -12.45
C SER A 498 -14.37 27.07 -11.79
N VAL A 499 -15.57 26.52 -11.86
CA VAL A 499 -16.74 27.07 -11.18
C VAL A 499 -16.59 26.87 -9.67
N ASP A 500 -16.46 27.96 -8.91
CA ASP A 500 -16.14 27.93 -7.47
C ASP A 500 -17.20 27.17 -6.65
N GLU A 501 -18.48 27.25 -7.02
CA GLU A 501 -19.58 26.54 -6.37
C GLU A 501 -19.49 25.01 -6.48
N ARG A 502 -18.77 24.48 -7.48
CA ARG A 502 -18.57 23.04 -7.69
C ARG A 502 -17.18 22.56 -7.33
N THR A 503 -16.34 23.44 -6.80
CA THR A 503 -14.95 23.12 -6.44
C THR A 503 -14.62 23.52 -4.99
N TYR A 504 -14.60 24.80 -4.67
CA TYR A 504 -14.16 25.29 -3.36
C TYR A 504 -15.27 25.70 -2.41
N SER A 505 -16.41 26.17 -2.94
CA SER A 505 -17.51 26.75 -2.16
C SER A 505 -18.85 26.07 -2.45
N PRO A 506 -19.00 24.75 -2.19
CA PRO A 506 -20.22 24.02 -2.52
C PRO A 506 -21.42 24.53 -1.73
N THR A 507 -22.57 24.54 -2.40
CA THR A 507 -23.83 24.89 -1.77
C THR A 507 -24.20 23.88 -0.67
N PRO A 508 -24.99 24.27 0.34
CA PRO A 508 -25.43 23.34 1.39
C PRO A 508 -26.14 22.09 0.85
N ILE A 509 -26.93 22.26 -0.21
CA ILE A 509 -27.65 21.13 -0.83
C ILE A 509 -26.72 20.10 -1.47
N LEU A 510 -25.62 20.53 -2.11
CA LEU A 510 -24.61 19.62 -2.65
C LEU A 510 -23.92 18.82 -1.53
N ARG A 511 -23.68 19.45 -0.37
CA ARG A 511 -23.11 18.75 0.80
C ARG A 511 -24.06 17.68 1.33
N VAL A 512 -25.36 17.95 1.35
CA VAL A 512 -26.35 16.95 1.77
C VAL A 512 -26.40 15.79 0.78
N TYR A 513 -26.43 16.05 -0.53
CA TYR A 513 -26.44 14.99 -1.54
C TYR A 513 -25.17 14.12 -1.48
N ARG A 514 -24.00 14.74 -1.36
CA ARG A 514 -22.76 13.99 -1.15
C ARG A 514 -22.82 13.15 0.14
N GLY A 515 -23.31 13.73 1.24
CA GLY A 515 -23.49 13.00 2.49
C GLY A 515 -24.40 11.77 2.37
N LEU A 516 -25.48 11.86 1.59
CA LEU A 516 -26.36 10.72 1.32
C LEU A 516 -25.64 9.61 0.55
N VAL A 517 -24.87 9.97 -0.47
CA VAL A 517 -24.04 8.98 -1.20
C VAL A 517 -22.96 8.37 -0.28
N GLU A 518 -22.33 9.19 0.56
CA GLU A 518 -21.32 8.73 1.51
C GLU A 518 -21.89 7.76 2.57
N VAL A 519 -23.16 7.89 2.97
CA VAL A 519 -23.83 6.89 3.83
C VAL A 519 -23.94 5.53 3.11
N CYS A 520 -24.15 5.52 1.80
CA CYS A 520 -24.18 4.27 1.02
C CYS A 520 -22.83 3.51 1.03
N ARG A 521 -21.72 4.17 1.39
CA ARG A 521 -20.41 3.52 1.59
C ARG A 521 -20.41 2.50 2.74
N LEU A 522 -21.41 2.50 3.59
CA LEU A 522 -21.62 1.45 4.59
C LEU A 522 -22.08 0.13 3.97
N VAL A 523 -22.72 0.15 2.80
CA VAL A 523 -23.27 -1.06 2.14
C VAL A 523 -22.19 -2.11 1.88
N PRO A 524 -21.05 -1.80 1.23
CA PRO A 524 -20.00 -2.81 1.03
C PRO A 524 -19.42 -3.34 2.36
N VAL A 525 -19.38 -2.53 3.42
CA VAL A 525 -18.95 -3.00 4.74
C VAL A 525 -19.96 -3.98 5.32
N VAL A 526 -21.26 -3.68 5.23
CA VAL A 526 -22.33 -4.61 5.65
C VAL A 526 -22.26 -5.92 4.86
N CYS A 527 -22.04 -5.86 3.54
CA CYS A 527 -21.85 -7.05 2.70
C CYS A 527 -20.63 -7.87 3.15
N SER A 528 -19.53 -7.21 3.49
CA SER A 528 -18.30 -7.86 3.99
C SER A 528 -18.54 -8.53 5.35
N VAL A 529 -19.25 -7.87 6.27
CA VAL A 529 -19.63 -8.44 7.57
C VAL A 529 -20.57 -9.62 7.39
N ALA A 530 -21.59 -9.51 6.54
CA ALA A 530 -22.53 -10.59 6.25
C ALA A 530 -21.79 -11.81 5.66
N LEU A 531 -20.84 -11.57 4.74
CA LEU A 531 -20.01 -12.63 4.17
C LEU A 531 -19.13 -13.29 5.26
N GLY A 532 -18.59 -12.51 6.20
CA GLY A 532 -17.86 -13.02 7.37
C GLY A 532 -18.72 -13.90 8.26
N VAL A 533 -19.98 -13.52 8.51
CA VAL A 533 -20.96 -14.35 9.23
C VAL A 533 -21.18 -15.66 8.47
N LEU A 534 -21.44 -15.64 7.16
CA LEU A 534 -21.63 -16.85 6.36
C LEU A 534 -20.42 -17.79 6.42
N VAL A 535 -19.21 -17.26 6.31
CA VAL A 535 -17.96 -18.03 6.41
C VAL A 535 -17.80 -18.63 7.83
N ALA A 536 -18.11 -17.89 8.87
CA ALA A 536 -18.04 -18.40 10.25
C ALA A 536 -19.01 -19.56 10.49
N TYR A 537 -20.25 -19.44 10.02
CA TYR A 537 -21.24 -20.53 10.10
C TYR A 537 -20.80 -21.74 9.26
N ALA A 538 -20.26 -21.52 8.05
CA ALA A 538 -19.72 -22.61 7.22
C ALA A 538 -18.54 -23.32 7.91
N PHE A 539 -17.64 -22.59 8.58
CA PHE A 539 -16.54 -23.21 9.36
C PHE A 539 -17.04 -24.06 10.51
N VAL A 540 -18.04 -23.59 11.24
CA VAL A 540 -18.65 -24.36 12.32
C VAL A 540 -19.33 -25.60 11.76
N ALA A 541 -20.08 -25.48 10.66
CA ALA A 541 -20.71 -26.63 10.00
C ALA A 541 -19.68 -27.67 9.50
N LEU A 542 -18.59 -27.21 8.87
CA LEU A 542 -17.50 -28.11 8.45
C LEU A 542 -16.82 -28.81 9.62
N ALA A 543 -16.67 -28.13 10.75
CA ALA A 543 -16.07 -28.74 11.96
C ALA A 543 -16.92 -29.88 12.53
N ALA A 544 -18.24 -29.89 12.28
CA ALA A 544 -19.12 -31.00 12.65
C ALA A 544 -18.82 -32.30 11.86
N PHE A 545 -18.26 -32.19 10.63
CA PHE A 545 -17.79 -33.34 9.85
C PHE A 545 -16.36 -33.77 10.25
N GLY A 546 -15.73 -33.07 11.18
CA GLY A 546 -14.39 -33.36 11.70
C GLY A 546 -13.34 -32.30 11.30
N LEU A 547 -12.33 -32.13 12.16
CA LEU A 547 -11.26 -31.14 11.96
C LEU A 547 -10.47 -31.30 10.66
N PRO A 548 -10.11 -32.51 10.19
CA PRO A 548 -9.41 -32.67 8.91
C PRO A 548 -10.22 -32.12 7.73
N ALA A 549 -11.54 -32.41 7.69
CA ALA A 549 -12.44 -31.90 6.66
C ALA A 549 -12.52 -30.37 6.73
N ALA A 550 -12.66 -29.79 7.92
CA ALA A 550 -12.70 -28.33 8.10
C ALA A 550 -11.41 -27.65 7.65
N LEU A 551 -10.23 -28.21 7.94
CA LEU A 551 -8.94 -27.68 7.52
C LEU A 551 -8.76 -27.73 5.99
N LEU A 552 -9.13 -28.83 5.34
CA LEU A 552 -8.97 -29.00 3.88
C LEU A 552 -10.01 -28.19 3.10
N LEU A 553 -11.28 -28.27 3.47
CA LEU A 553 -12.38 -27.62 2.74
C LEU A 553 -12.55 -26.15 3.12
N GLY A 554 -11.98 -25.70 4.24
CA GLY A 554 -12.02 -24.30 4.65
C GLY A 554 -11.45 -23.37 3.59
N GLY A 555 -10.41 -23.79 2.86
CA GLY A 555 -9.87 -23.06 1.71
C GLY A 555 -10.88 -22.84 0.60
N VAL A 556 -11.72 -23.86 0.31
CA VAL A 556 -12.80 -23.74 -0.69
C VAL A 556 -13.86 -22.74 -0.25
N VAL A 557 -14.21 -22.73 1.06
CA VAL A 557 -15.15 -21.74 1.62
C VAL A 557 -14.61 -20.32 1.43
N VAL A 558 -13.33 -20.07 1.74
CA VAL A 558 -12.71 -18.75 1.59
C VAL A 558 -12.62 -18.33 0.11
N LEU A 559 -12.27 -19.25 -0.79
CA LEU A 559 -12.26 -18.99 -2.24
C LEU A 559 -13.65 -18.70 -2.77
N GLY A 560 -14.68 -19.45 -2.32
CA GLY A 560 -16.08 -19.20 -2.67
C GLY A 560 -16.56 -17.83 -2.17
N ALA A 561 -16.23 -17.46 -0.93
CA ALA A 561 -16.51 -16.13 -0.39
C ALA A 561 -15.81 -15.03 -1.20
N GLY A 562 -14.55 -15.25 -1.59
CA GLY A 562 -13.81 -14.34 -2.47
C GLY A 562 -14.48 -14.17 -3.83
N ALA A 563 -14.95 -15.26 -4.44
CA ALA A 563 -15.67 -15.20 -5.71
C ALA A 563 -17.00 -14.43 -5.58
N ILE A 564 -17.76 -14.64 -4.50
CA ILE A 564 -18.98 -13.87 -4.21
C ILE A 564 -18.65 -12.37 -4.08
N ALA A 565 -17.62 -12.03 -3.30
CA ALA A 565 -17.21 -10.65 -3.12
C ALA A 565 -16.81 -9.98 -4.45
N ALA A 566 -16.05 -10.69 -5.29
CA ALA A 566 -15.63 -10.22 -6.61
C ALA A 566 -16.83 -9.98 -7.54
N VAL A 567 -17.80 -10.91 -7.58
CA VAL A 567 -19.02 -10.78 -8.39
C VAL A 567 -19.90 -9.64 -7.90
N VAL A 568 -20.14 -9.55 -6.57
CA VAL A 568 -20.97 -8.46 -5.98
C VAL A 568 -20.34 -7.09 -6.27
N THR A 569 -19.03 -6.97 -6.16
CA THR A 569 -18.32 -5.71 -6.48
C THR A 569 -18.45 -5.36 -7.95
N SER A 570 -18.31 -6.32 -8.86
CA SER A 570 -18.50 -6.09 -10.30
C SER A 570 -19.93 -5.66 -10.62
N LEU A 571 -20.92 -6.31 -10.03
CA LEU A 571 -22.33 -5.93 -10.20
C LEU A 571 -22.60 -4.54 -9.65
N ALA A 572 -22.08 -4.23 -8.46
CA ALA A 572 -22.20 -2.89 -7.85
C ALA A 572 -21.63 -1.81 -8.77
N LYS A 573 -20.41 -2.01 -9.31
CA LYS A 573 -19.79 -1.06 -10.26
C LYS A 573 -20.71 -0.80 -11.46
N TRP A 574 -21.26 -1.84 -12.08
CA TRP A 574 -22.13 -1.69 -13.25
C TRP A 574 -23.50 -1.08 -12.94
N LEU A 575 -24.02 -1.27 -11.73
CA LEU A 575 -25.25 -0.63 -11.27
C LEU A 575 -25.06 0.85 -10.92
N ILE A 576 -23.96 1.19 -10.26
CA ILE A 576 -23.70 2.53 -9.71
C ILE A 576 -23.23 3.48 -10.81
N ILE A 577 -22.18 3.10 -11.56
CA ILE A 577 -21.50 4.05 -12.44
C ILE A 577 -21.54 3.64 -13.92
N ARG A 578 -21.94 2.43 -14.22
CA ARG A 578 -22.01 1.87 -15.58
C ARG A 578 -20.65 1.96 -16.30
N ARG A 579 -20.64 2.44 -17.56
CA ARG A 579 -19.44 2.61 -18.37
C ARG A 579 -18.86 4.00 -18.18
N ILE A 580 -17.58 4.05 -17.85
CA ILE A 580 -16.83 5.30 -17.70
C ILE A 580 -16.19 5.66 -19.04
N ALA A 581 -16.25 6.95 -19.39
CA ALA A 581 -15.66 7.50 -20.59
C ALA A 581 -14.72 8.67 -20.25
N VAL A 582 -13.87 9.03 -21.21
CA VAL A 582 -13.01 10.22 -21.13
C VAL A 582 -13.87 11.46 -20.91
N SER A 583 -13.66 12.17 -19.81
CA SER A 583 -14.49 13.31 -19.38
C SER A 583 -13.81 14.11 -18.27
N GLU A 584 -14.39 15.26 -17.94
CA GLU A 584 -13.96 16.10 -16.81
C GLU A 584 -15.13 16.35 -15.87
N HIS A 585 -14.90 16.20 -14.58
CA HIS A 585 -15.91 16.37 -13.56
C HIS A 585 -15.39 17.21 -12.39
N PRO A 586 -16.12 18.24 -11.96
CA PRO A 586 -15.78 18.95 -10.73
C PRO A 586 -15.97 18.05 -9.52
N LEU A 587 -15.20 18.28 -8.46
CA LEU A 587 -15.21 17.49 -7.21
C LEU A 587 -16.63 17.35 -6.63
N TRP A 588 -17.43 18.41 -6.69
CA TRP A 588 -18.81 18.42 -6.22
C TRP A 588 -19.78 18.04 -7.33
N SER A 589 -19.60 16.83 -7.87
CA SER A 589 -20.49 16.21 -8.87
C SER A 589 -20.89 14.80 -8.47
N ALA A 590 -22.08 14.38 -8.89
CA ALA A 590 -22.57 13.02 -8.63
C ALA A 590 -21.61 11.94 -9.16
N PHE A 591 -20.97 12.19 -10.32
CA PHE A 591 -20.01 11.25 -10.90
C PHE A 591 -18.88 10.91 -9.91
N VAL A 592 -18.21 11.94 -9.36
CA VAL A 592 -17.07 11.75 -8.45
C VAL A 592 -17.51 10.96 -7.21
N TRP A 593 -18.66 11.29 -6.61
CA TRP A 593 -19.14 10.62 -5.39
C TRP A 593 -19.55 9.15 -5.65
N LEU A 594 -20.18 8.89 -6.81
CA LEU A 594 -20.55 7.51 -7.20
C LEU A 594 -19.33 6.68 -7.56
N ASN A 595 -18.30 7.30 -8.16
CA ASN A 595 -17.02 6.64 -8.40
C ASN A 595 -16.35 6.24 -7.07
N GLU A 596 -16.26 7.17 -6.11
CA GLU A 596 -15.76 6.90 -4.76
C GLU A 596 -16.58 5.82 -4.03
N LEU A 597 -17.90 5.76 -4.25
CA LEU A 597 -18.73 4.68 -3.72
C LEU A 597 -18.36 3.33 -4.36
N SER A 598 -18.16 3.28 -5.69
CA SER A 598 -17.70 2.08 -6.39
C SER A 598 -16.35 1.60 -5.85
N ASP A 599 -15.41 2.52 -5.64
CA ASP A 599 -14.09 2.24 -5.05
C ASP A 599 -14.22 1.67 -3.64
N THR A 600 -15.21 2.10 -2.87
CA THR A 600 -15.47 1.55 -1.54
C THR A 600 -15.91 0.07 -1.60
N PHE A 601 -16.60 -0.38 -2.65
CA PHE A 601 -16.87 -1.80 -2.87
C PHE A 601 -15.59 -2.58 -3.16
N VAL A 602 -14.67 -2.01 -3.92
CA VAL A 602 -13.35 -2.61 -4.17
C VAL A 602 -12.58 -2.74 -2.85
N GLU A 603 -12.44 -1.68 -2.07
CA GLU A 603 -11.61 -1.66 -0.87
C GLU A 603 -12.20 -2.44 0.31
N MET A 604 -13.52 -2.39 0.50
CA MET A 604 -14.16 -2.97 1.69
C MET A 604 -14.75 -4.36 1.46
N LEU A 605 -14.96 -4.76 0.20
CA LEU A 605 -15.53 -6.07 -0.11
C LEU A 605 -14.56 -6.91 -0.96
N ALA A 606 -14.22 -6.50 -2.19
CA ALA A 606 -13.35 -7.31 -3.05
C ALA A 606 -11.92 -7.41 -2.49
N GLY A 607 -11.36 -6.33 -1.98
CA GLY A 607 -9.99 -6.27 -1.45
C GLY A 607 -9.71 -7.36 -0.40
N PRO A 608 -10.37 -7.34 0.76
CA PRO A 608 -10.11 -8.28 1.86
C PRO A 608 -10.41 -9.74 1.51
N TRP A 609 -11.46 -9.97 0.72
CA TRP A 609 -11.94 -11.33 0.43
C TRP A 609 -11.28 -11.96 -0.79
N PHE A 610 -10.85 -11.15 -1.77
CA PHE A 610 -10.37 -11.65 -3.06
C PHE A 610 -9.14 -10.92 -3.58
N ALA A 611 -9.24 -9.58 -3.83
CA ALA A 611 -8.33 -8.89 -4.73
C ALA A 611 -6.89 -8.81 -4.21
N TRP A 612 -6.67 -8.55 -2.91
CA TRP A 612 -5.32 -8.51 -2.32
C TRP A 612 -4.59 -9.84 -2.45
N ALA A 613 -5.33 -10.94 -2.31
CA ALA A 613 -4.78 -12.27 -2.45
C ALA A 613 -4.49 -12.66 -3.90
N ALA A 614 -5.32 -12.19 -4.82
CA ALA A 614 -5.27 -12.54 -6.23
C ALA A 614 -4.23 -11.75 -7.05
N THR A 615 -3.58 -10.71 -6.46
CA THR A 615 -2.54 -9.94 -7.17
C THR A 615 -1.42 -10.83 -7.69
N GLY A 616 -1.02 -10.60 -8.94
CA GLY A 616 -0.01 -11.41 -9.63
C GLY A 616 -0.51 -12.72 -10.19
N SER A 617 -1.76 -13.14 -9.91
CA SER A 617 -2.34 -14.36 -10.45
C SER A 617 -3.31 -14.10 -11.62
N PRO A 618 -3.66 -15.10 -12.45
CA PRO A 618 -4.58 -14.92 -13.56
C PRO A 618 -6.00 -14.53 -13.10
N THR A 619 -6.39 -14.86 -11.87
CA THR A 619 -7.72 -14.54 -11.33
C THR A 619 -7.95 -13.03 -11.23
N ILE A 620 -6.93 -12.25 -10.88
CA ILE A 620 -7.04 -10.78 -10.81
C ILE A 620 -7.35 -10.18 -12.19
N THR A 621 -6.71 -10.67 -13.26
CA THR A 621 -6.94 -10.16 -14.61
C THR A 621 -8.33 -10.47 -15.13
N VAL A 622 -8.89 -11.64 -14.75
CA VAL A 622 -10.27 -12.01 -15.07
C VAL A 622 -11.25 -11.06 -14.38
N TRP A 623 -11.04 -10.81 -13.10
CA TRP A 623 -11.90 -9.90 -12.35
C TRP A 623 -11.80 -8.45 -12.84
N LEU A 624 -10.59 -7.95 -13.10
CA LEU A 624 -10.41 -6.59 -13.64
C LEU A 624 -11.10 -6.40 -15.00
N ARG A 625 -11.13 -7.45 -15.85
CA ARG A 625 -11.94 -7.44 -17.09
C ARG A 625 -13.44 -7.32 -16.78
N SER A 626 -13.94 -7.95 -15.72
CA SER A 626 -15.34 -7.84 -15.33
C SER A 626 -15.72 -6.43 -14.84
N LEU A 627 -14.74 -5.65 -14.37
CA LEU A 627 -14.90 -4.24 -14.04
C LEU A 627 -14.84 -3.30 -15.26
N GLY A 628 -14.44 -3.80 -16.44
CA GLY A 628 -14.42 -3.05 -17.70
C GLY A 628 -13.02 -2.86 -18.32
N ALA A 629 -11.95 -3.27 -17.64
CA ALA A 629 -10.59 -3.16 -18.17
C ALA A 629 -10.39 -4.05 -19.41
N ARG A 630 -9.66 -3.53 -20.40
CA ARG A 630 -9.26 -4.30 -21.56
C ARG A 630 -7.89 -4.91 -21.35
N ILE A 631 -7.88 -6.16 -20.91
CA ILE A 631 -6.64 -6.88 -20.57
C ILE A 631 -6.45 -8.06 -21.54
N GLY A 632 -5.28 -8.11 -22.16
CA GLY A 632 -4.87 -9.15 -23.11
C GLY A 632 -4.56 -10.49 -22.45
N ARG A 633 -3.96 -11.41 -23.21
CA ARG A 633 -3.58 -12.76 -22.76
C ARG A 633 -2.27 -12.74 -21.98
N GLY A 634 -2.18 -13.55 -20.93
CA GLY A 634 -0.93 -13.76 -20.18
C GLY A 634 -0.31 -12.47 -19.62
N VAL A 635 -1.13 -11.52 -19.20
CA VAL A 635 -0.69 -10.31 -18.51
C VAL A 635 -0.28 -10.66 -17.08
N TRP A 636 0.89 -10.20 -16.63
CA TRP A 636 1.34 -10.27 -15.25
C TRP A 636 0.93 -8.99 -14.52
N CYS A 637 -0.01 -9.05 -13.58
CA CYS A 637 -0.55 -7.87 -12.90
C CYS A 637 -0.46 -8.00 -11.38
N GLU A 638 0.47 -7.29 -10.76
CA GLU A 638 0.68 -7.28 -9.30
C GLU A 638 -0.04 -6.10 -8.60
N THR A 639 -0.95 -5.45 -9.28
CA THR A 639 -1.87 -4.48 -8.68
C THR A 639 -3.32 -4.91 -8.87
N TYR A 640 -4.14 -4.70 -7.85
CA TYR A 640 -5.60 -4.84 -7.95
C TYR A 640 -6.27 -3.48 -8.21
N TRP A 641 -5.53 -2.40 -8.01
CA TRP A 641 -6.04 -1.04 -8.08
C TRP A 641 -5.88 -0.47 -9.49
N LEU A 642 -6.94 -0.58 -10.27
CA LEU A 642 -7.10 0.09 -11.56
C LEU A 642 -8.33 0.99 -11.47
N PRO A 643 -8.19 2.23 -10.95
CA PRO A 643 -9.31 3.15 -10.89
C PRO A 643 -9.87 3.36 -12.30
N GLU A 644 -11.17 3.55 -12.42
CA GLU A 644 -11.88 3.66 -13.69
C GLU A 644 -11.41 2.61 -14.72
N ALA A 645 -11.56 1.34 -14.37
CA ALA A 645 -11.04 0.20 -15.14
C ALA A 645 -11.41 0.21 -16.64
N ASP A 646 -12.56 0.80 -17.02
CA ASP A 646 -12.97 0.99 -18.41
C ASP A 646 -11.95 1.74 -19.28
N LEU A 647 -11.11 2.57 -18.66
CA LEU A 647 -10.12 3.40 -19.33
C LEU A 647 -8.73 2.74 -19.39
N VAL A 648 -8.56 1.56 -18.79
CA VAL A 648 -7.28 0.84 -18.76
C VAL A 648 -7.19 -0.18 -19.90
N ARG A 649 -6.07 -0.16 -20.63
CA ARG A 649 -5.74 -1.11 -21.68
C ARG A 649 -4.37 -1.72 -21.44
N LEU A 650 -4.34 -3.02 -21.16
CA LEU A 650 -3.12 -3.80 -21.00
C LEU A 650 -3.11 -4.85 -22.12
N ALA A 651 -2.17 -4.74 -23.06
CA ALA A 651 -2.09 -5.68 -24.18
C ALA A 651 -1.46 -7.02 -23.80
N ASP A 652 -1.41 -7.99 -24.71
CA ASP A 652 -0.90 -9.33 -24.50
C ASP A 652 0.53 -9.30 -23.90
N GLY A 653 0.78 -10.11 -22.88
CA GLY A 653 2.09 -10.24 -22.28
C GLY A 653 2.59 -9.03 -21.48
N ALA A 654 1.81 -7.96 -21.34
CA ALA A 654 2.20 -6.82 -20.53
C ALA A 654 2.45 -7.18 -19.06
N SER A 655 3.32 -6.44 -18.39
CA SER A 655 3.65 -6.63 -16.96
C SER A 655 3.43 -5.33 -16.20
N VAL A 656 2.66 -5.40 -15.11
CA VAL A 656 2.47 -4.32 -14.13
C VAL A 656 3.02 -4.79 -12.79
N GLY A 657 4.10 -4.19 -12.34
CA GLY A 657 4.79 -4.57 -11.11
C GLY A 657 4.04 -4.20 -9.84
N ARG A 658 4.53 -4.68 -8.70
CA ARG A 658 3.94 -4.39 -7.38
C ARG A 658 3.97 -2.89 -7.07
N GLY A 659 2.96 -2.41 -6.35
CA GLY A 659 2.85 -1.01 -5.93
C GLY A 659 2.66 -0.01 -7.08
N CYS A 660 2.43 -0.49 -8.32
CA CYS A 660 2.15 0.39 -9.46
C CYS A 660 0.72 0.93 -9.40
N VAL A 661 0.57 2.19 -9.81
CA VAL A 661 -0.72 2.83 -10.01
C VAL A 661 -0.87 3.16 -11.51
N VAL A 662 -1.85 2.50 -12.15
CA VAL A 662 -2.29 2.83 -13.50
C VAL A 662 -3.42 3.84 -13.37
N GLN A 663 -3.06 5.11 -13.27
CA GLN A 663 -3.96 6.18 -12.90
C GLN A 663 -4.67 6.76 -14.11
N THR A 664 -5.98 6.58 -14.18
CA THR A 664 -6.84 7.03 -15.29
C THR A 664 -7.48 8.39 -15.03
N HIS A 665 -7.35 8.91 -13.82
CA HIS A 665 -7.80 10.25 -13.47
C HIS A 665 -6.70 11.10 -12.83
N LEU A 666 -6.83 12.40 -12.94
CA LEU A 666 -5.97 13.37 -12.26
C LEU A 666 -6.81 14.55 -11.77
N PHE A 667 -6.69 14.88 -10.49
CA PHE A 667 -7.27 16.10 -9.96
C PHE A 667 -6.36 17.30 -10.22
N HIS A 668 -6.90 18.34 -10.82
CA HIS A 668 -6.27 19.65 -10.92
C HIS A 668 -7.29 20.73 -10.54
N ASP A 669 -6.93 21.58 -9.58
CA ASP A 669 -7.81 22.61 -9.02
C ASP A 669 -9.24 22.11 -8.69
N ARG A 670 -9.33 20.90 -8.12
CA ARG A 670 -10.56 20.19 -7.74
C ARG A 670 -11.47 19.81 -8.94
N VAL A 671 -10.91 19.70 -10.10
CA VAL A 671 -11.55 19.10 -11.27
C VAL A 671 -10.84 17.77 -11.55
N MET A 672 -11.62 16.70 -11.63
CA MET A 672 -11.18 15.35 -11.99
C MET A 672 -11.21 15.23 -13.51
N SER A 673 -10.05 15.06 -14.12
CA SER A 673 -9.94 14.80 -15.57
C SER A 673 -9.63 13.33 -15.77
N LEU A 674 -10.44 12.61 -16.54
CA LEU A 674 -10.32 11.20 -16.88
C LEU A 674 -9.78 11.01 -18.28
N ASP A 675 -8.85 10.07 -18.45
CA ASP A 675 -8.36 9.67 -19.77
C ASP A 675 -7.84 8.23 -19.76
N THR A 676 -7.62 7.68 -20.96
CA THR A 676 -7.16 6.29 -21.13
C THR A 676 -5.69 6.14 -20.76
N VAL A 677 -5.32 4.98 -20.21
CA VAL A 677 -3.93 4.55 -20.06
C VAL A 677 -3.74 3.25 -20.84
N THR A 678 -2.68 3.20 -21.65
CA THR A 678 -2.42 2.05 -22.52
C THR A 678 -1.00 1.50 -22.31
N LEU A 679 -0.91 0.21 -22.02
CA LEU A 679 0.34 -0.56 -22.06
C LEU A 679 0.30 -1.48 -23.29
N GLY A 680 1.26 -1.33 -24.19
CA GLY A 680 1.41 -2.12 -25.43
C GLY A 680 1.76 -3.58 -25.17
N VAL A 681 1.84 -4.36 -26.25
CA VAL A 681 2.18 -5.79 -26.18
C VAL A 681 3.56 -5.96 -25.52
N GLY A 682 3.64 -6.79 -24.46
CA GLY A 682 4.87 -7.02 -23.74
C GLY A 682 5.45 -5.81 -23.00
N ALA A 683 4.73 -4.71 -22.90
CA ALA A 683 5.19 -3.53 -22.15
C ALA A 683 5.36 -3.84 -20.66
N THR A 684 6.37 -3.25 -20.04
CA THR A 684 6.65 -3.42 -18.61
C THR A 684 6.55 -2.09 -17.87
N LEU A 685 5.80 -2.11 -16.76
CA LEU A 685 5.78 -1.04 -15.75
C LEU A 685 6.43 -1.57 -14.47
N GLY A 686 7.61 -1.05 -14.15
CA GLY A 686 8.42 -1.46 -13.01
C GLY A 686 7.79 -1.08 -11.66
N PRO A 687 8.21 -1.75 -10.56
CA PRO A 687 7.58 -1.59 -9.24
C PRO A 687 7.50 -0.14 -8.75
N ASN A 688 6.44 0.15 -8.00
CA ASN A 688 6.17 1.45 -7.37
C ASN A 688 6.19 2.64 -8.37
N SER A 689 5.82 2.40 -9.63
CA SER A 689 5.71 3.42 -10.67
C SER A 689 4.27 3.86 -10.86
N VAL A 690 4.10 5.09 -11.35
CA VAL A 690 2.77 5.66 -11.66
C VAL A 690 2.72 6.08 -13.11
N VAL A 691 1.65 5.69 -13.79
CA VAL A 691 1.32 6.15 -15.15
C VAL A 691 0.11 7.05 -15.07
N LEU A 692 0.23 8.29 -15.54
CA LEU A 692 -0.83 9.29 -15.51
C LEU A 692 -1.77 9.19 -16.72
N PRO A 693 -2.97 9.82 -16.66
CA PRO A 693 -3.97 9.77 -17.74
C PRO A 693 -3.43 10.19 -19.11
N ALA A 694 -4.01 9.65 -20.17
CA ALA A 694 -3.63 9.86 -21.56
C ALA A 694 -2.23 9.35 -21.94
N ALA A 695 -1.51 8.66 -21.04
CA ALA A 695 -0.19 8.13 -21.33
C ALA A 695 -0.24 6.77 -22.05
N ARG A 696 0.78 6.51 -22.87
CA ARG A 696 0.98 5.25 -23.56
C ARG A 696 2.40 4.73 -23.32
N ILE A 697 2.50 3.45 -22.96
CA ILE A 697 3.77 2.72 -22.97
C ILE A 697 3.75 1.79 -24.19
N GLY A 698 4.71 1.96 -25.09
CA GLY A 698 4.78 1.26 -26.37
C GLY A 698 5.00 -0.24 -26.27
N THR A 699 4.90 -0.93 -27.40
CA THR A 699 5.14 -2.38 -27.52
C THR A 699 6.56 -2.73 -27.12
N GLY A 700 6.75 -3.69 -26.19
CA GLY A 700 8.07 -4.10 -25.71
C GLY A 700 8.85 -3.01 -24.96
N ALA A 701 8.24 -1.86 -24.69
CA ALA A 701 8.88 -0.80 -23.94
C ALA A 701 8.88 -1.10 -22.44
N SER A 702 9.92 -0.66 -21.72
CA SER A 702 10.07 -0.84 -20.29
C SER A 702 10.18 0.50 -19.56
N VAL A 703 9.33 0.69 -18.57
CA VAL A 703 9.44 1.79 -17.61
C VAL A 703 9.99 1.20 -16.29
N GLY A 704 11.13 1.71 -15.86
CA GLY A 704 11.86 1.23 -14.68
C GLY A 704 11.14 1.55 -13.37
N PRO A 705 11.63 1.01 -12.23
CA PRO A 705 11.05 1.21 -10.91
C PRO A 705 11.03 2.66 -10.42
N ALA A 706 10.09 3.00 -9.53
CA ALA A 706 9.90 4.34 -8.95
C ALA A 706 9.81 5.46 -10.01
N SER A 707 9.16 5.18 -11.13
CA SER A 707 9.05 6.09 -12.27
C SER A 707 7.69 6.75 -12.35
N LEU A 708 7.67 7.96 -12.89
CA LEU A 708 6.43 8.71 -13.16
C LEU A 708 6.33 9.02 -14.66
N VAL A 709 5.38 8.34 -15.32
CA VAL A 709 5.00 8.65 -16.71
C VAL A 709 3.97 9.77 -16.65
N LEU A 710 4.30 10.92 -17.24
CA LEU A 710 3.48 12.11 -17.16
C LEU A 710 2.20 11.98 -18.02
N ARG A 711 1.24 12.87 -17.76
CA ARG A 711 -0.01 12.93 -18.52
C ARG A 711 0.27 13.15 -20.00
N GLY A 712 -0.29 12.28 -20.85
CA GLY A 712 -0.17 12.37 -22.32
C GLY A 712 1.21 12.00 -22.85
N GLU A 713 2.09 11.43 -22.04
CA GLU A 713 3.42 11.00 -22.48
C GLU A 713 3.33 9.69 -23.26
N ASP A 714 4.03 9.61 -24.36
CA ASP A 714 4.14 8.42 -25.21
C ASP A 714 5.56 7.86 -25.13
N VAL A 715 5.69 6.69 -24.48
CA VAL A 715 6.94 5.94 -24.41
C VAL A 715 7.07 5.11 -25.70
N PRO A 716 8.08 5.35 -26.55
CA PRO A 716 8.21 4.67 -27.84
C PRO A 716 8.38 3.15 -27.71
N ASP A 717 7.97 2.43 -28.77
CA ASP A 717 8.08 0.97 -28.82
C ASP A 717 9.55 0.51 -28.66
N GLY A 718 9.78 -0.55 -27.88
CA GLY A 718 11.09 -1.19 -27.67
C GLY A 718 12.09 -0.37 -26.84
N THR A 719 11.71 0.79 -26.31
CA THR A 719 12.61 1.67 -25.56
C THR A 719 12.56 1.44 -24.04
N ARG A 720 13.61 1.87 -23.34
CA ARG A 720 13.71 1.85 -21.87
C ARG A 720 13.67 3.25 -21.30
N TRP A 721 12.88 3.42 -20.28
CA TRP A 721 12.73 4.71 -19.61
C TRP A 721 12.71 4.53 -18.09
N VAL A 722 13.26 5.48 -17.36
CA VAL A 722 13.25 5.49 -15.90
C VAL A 722 13.24 6.93 -15.40
N GLY A 723 12.64 7.17 -14.25
CA GLY A 723 12.75 8.47 -13.61
C GLY A 723 11.45 9.07 -13.12
N ASN A 724 11.59 10.15 -12.36
CA ASN A 724 10.48 10.94 -11.86
C ASN A 724 10.72 12.44 -12.09
N PRO A 725 10.27 12.97 -13.26
CA PRO A 725 9.62 12.29 -14.39
C PRO A 725 10.57 11.37 -15.17
N ILE A 726 10.00 10.50 -16.05
CA ILE A 726 10.79 9.56 -16.85
C ILE A 726 11.71 10.27 -17.85
N ALA A 727 12.83 9.60 -18.14
CA ALA A 727 13.78 9.94 -19.19
C ALA A 727 14.29 8.65 -19.83
N PRO A 728 14.87 8.68 -21.05
CA PRO A 728 15.52 7.52 -21.62
C PRO A 728 16.53 6.89 -20.64
N TRP A 729 16.54 5.56 -20.59
CA TRP A 729 17.43 4.81 -19.71
C TRP A 729 18.53 4.14 -20.53
N ASP A 730 19.72 4.72 -20.54
CA ASP A 730 20.86 4.22 -21.28
C ASP A 730 21.46 2.96 -20.60
N SER A 731 21.90 2.01 -21.42
CA SER A 731 22.45 0.71 -20.99
C SER A 731 23.76 0.81 -20.21
N ASP A 732 24.47 1.94 -20.32
CA ASP A 732 25.81 2.14 -19.77
C ASP A 732 25.82 2.54 -18.28
N ASP A 733 24.68 2.84 -17.68
CA ASP A 733 24.58 3.22 -16.27
C ASP A 733 24.72 2.05 -15.28
N HIS A 734 25.06 0.84 -15.77
CA HIS A 734 25.14 -0.40 -14.98
C HIS A 734 26.53 -1.06 -14.91
N ALA A 735 27.58 -0.42 -15.45
CA ALA A 735 28.95 -0.94 -15.34
C ALA A 735 29.66 -0.63 -14.02
#